data_85752d5d52fb2e261233dd5c2da1d71f
#
_entry.id   85752d5d52fb2e261233dd5c2da1d71f
#
_cell.length_a   1.000
_cell.length_b   1.000
_cell.length_c   1.000
_cell.angle_alpha   90.00
_cell.angle_beta   90.00
_cell.angle_gamma   90.00
#
_symmetry.space_group_name_H-M   'P 1'
#
loop_
_entity.id
_entity.type
_entity.pdbx_description
1 polymer ?
#
loop_
_entity_poly.entity_id
_entity_poly.type
_entity_poly.pdbx_seq_one_letter_code
_entity_poly.pdbx_strand_id
1 'polypeptide(L)'
;MYPAHICETGERQTVQEHCRNTAALAAAALRPLGLEKSAYLAGLLHDAGKNKQEYAQYLSEAVSGGNAVRGSVNHTFAGVRLLLDRWHGGCGTFSYSDVTAELLAFAVGSHHGLFDCIDPQHHSGFFHRQTKEGIFYDESRQGFLAEVADEEELERLFHSAVREMAPMLDRLAALSTQADDNEADRETAFYIGLLARMLLSAVIEGDRTDTAAFMDGIEPPVFPEDMRPIWTERLAFMEKKLAAFPRKTPIDLVRHTISDTCAAGAARPGGVYRLNVPTGGGKTLASLRFALTHAAKWNCSRIIFTAPLLSILDQNAQVIRDYIGDDALILEHHSNLAEPKERPERLQELELLTASWSAPIIITTLVQLLNTGFRGKSSAIRRFHALCGSVIVIDEVQTVPGKMLTLFNLAVNFLSEGCGATIVLCSATQPCLEAADHPLHRQPVDLVPQQKALWDVFKRTDIQNAGCAKLEELSQIVTEVLSSCDSLLVVCNTKKEAAFLFESLQAENCRCFHLSAAMCMQHRRETLQALQSALDKPSADRQRVVCVSTQVIEAGVDISFQRVIRFSAGMDSVVQAAGRCNRHAEQKKPAPVRLIRCTDERLRGLDDIVRGQNATTALLTAFSKTPEVFRHDLSSEESIRFYYRRLYTEMEPGFQDDQTQAHGSLYHLLADNPRYADANCAQAERYLLRQAFRLAGSLFQVFDEDTSALLVPYGRGRELQNTLRNAAQVYGQKDWAVIRSCIDEAKGYCVSVYRYQLERLESLGAVTSLFDGGILLLSDGFYNEHTGFSLEAGTRDFQEV
;
A
#
# COMPACT_ATOMS: atom_id res chain seq x y z
N MET A 1 23.77 -31.51 -21.72
CA MET A 1 23.27 -30.27 -21.12
C MET A 1 21.76 -30.28 -21.15
N TYR A 2 21.14 -30.14 -20.03
CA TYR A 2 19.67 -30.11 -19.88
C TYR A 2 19.11 -28.72 -20.26
N PRO A 3 18.02 -28.64 -21.04
CA PRO A 3 17.38 -27.36 -21.37
C PRO A 3 16.51 -26.86 -20.21
N ALA A 4 16.63 -25.56 -19.90
CA ALA A 4 15.74 -24.86 -18.95
C ALA A 4 14.53 -24.30 -19.68
N HIS A 5 14.77 -23.67 -20.85
CA HIS A 5 13.74 -23.04 -21.68
C HIS A 5 14.00 -23.32 -23.17
N ILE A 6 12.92 -23.29 -23.96
CA ILE A 6 12.97 -23.40 -25.43
C ILE A 6 12.01 -22.32 -25.97
N CYS A 7 12.53 -21.33 -26.70
CA CYS A 7 11.68 -20.30 -27.30
C CYS A 7 10.98 -20.79 -28.60
N GLU A 8 10.06 -20.02 -29.13
CA GLU A 8 9.29 -20.34 -30.33
C GLU A 8 10.17 -20.54 -31.59
N THR A 9 11.34 -19.91 -31.62
CA THR A 9 12.32 -20.06 -32.70
C THR A 9 13.09 -21.40 -32.62
N GLY A 10 12.94 -22.16 -31.53
CA GLY A 10 13.65 -23.41 -31.27
C GLY A 10 15.01 -23.25 -30.59
N GLU A 11 15.42 -22.02 -30.24
CA GLU A 11 16.60 -21.76 -29.45
C GLU A 11 16.42 -22.31 -28.04
N ARG A 12 17.53 -22.80 -27.43
CA ARG A 12 17.50 -23.46 -26.12
C ARG A 12 18.42 -22.75 -25.15
N GLN A 13 17.89 -22.39 -23.99
CA GLN A 13 18.68 -21.98 -22.84
C GLN A 13 18.97 -23.20 -21.97
N THR A 14 20.22 -23.41 -21.60
CA THR A 14 20.61 -24.50 -20.69
C THR A 14 20.23 -24.21 -19.26
N VAL A 15 20.05 -25.24 -18.42
CA VAL A 15 19.83 -25.07 -16.96
C VAL A 15 21.00 -24.34 -16.33
N GLN A 16 22.22 -24.58 -16.75
CA GLN A 16 23.41 -23.89 -16.28
C GLN A 16 23.32 -22.38 -16.52
N GLU A 17 23.01 -21.96 -17.74
CA GLU A 17 22.90 -20.54 -18.10
C GLU A 17 21.81 -19.88 -17.31
N HIS A 18 20.59 -20.46 -17.28
CA HIS A 18 19.45 -19.95 -16.53
C HIS A 18 19.73 -19.81 -15.05
N CYS A 19 20.23 -20.86 -14.38
CA CYS A 19 20.53 -20.83 -12.96
C CYS A 19 21.61 -19.79 -12.61
N ARG A 20 22.68 -19.65 -13.43
CA ARG A 20 23.74 -18.67 -13.17
C ARG A 20 23.28 -17.24 -13.43
N ASN A 21 22.47 -16.99 -14.45
CA ASN A 21 21.89 -15.68 -14.73
C ASN A 21 20.92 -15.28 -13.60
N THR A 22 20.00 -16.18 -13.22
CA THR A 22 19.10 -15.99 -12.07
C THR A 22 19.88 -15.69 -10.80
N ALA A 23 20.95 -16.44 -10.52
CA ALA A 23 21.81 -16.22 -9.35
C ALA A 23 22.45 -14.83 -9.36
N ALA A 24 22.97 -14.38 -10.51
CA ALA A 24 23.59 -13.07 -10.65
C ALA A 24 22.57 -11.92 -10.42
N LEU A 25 21.37 -12.05 -10.99
CA LEU A 25 20.30 -11.09 -10.82
C LEU A 25 19.77 -11.04 -9.37
N ALA A 26 19.60 -12.21 -8.74
CA ALA A 26 19.19 -12.30 -7.34
C ALA A 26 20.24 -11.68 -6.40
N ALA A 27 21.52 -11.92 -6.65
CA ALA A 27 22.62 -11.30 -5.90
C ALA A 27 22.62 -9.78 -6.03
N ALA A 28 22.43 -9.26 -7.24
CA ALA A 28 22.33 -7.83 -7.48
C ALA A 28 21.15 -7.19 -6.71
N ALA A 29 20.01 -7.87 -6.61
CA ALA A 29 18.83 -7.41 -5.89
C ALA A 29 19.06 -7.24 -4.39
N LEU A 30 19.89 -8.09 -3.76
CA LEU A 30 20.19 -8.02 -2.31
C LEU A 30 21.56 -7.47 -1.97
N ARG A 31 22.29 -6.91 -2.92
CA ARG A 31 23.55 -6.20 -2.69
C ARG A 31 23.43 -5.09 -1.63
N PRO A 32 22.36 -4.27 -1.62
CA PRO A 32 22.21 -3.23 -0.57
C PRO A 32 22.17 -3.78 0.85
N LEU A 33 21.91 -5.08 1.03
CA LEU A 33 21.86 -5.76 2.33
C LEU A 33 23.15 -6.48 2.69
N GLY A 34 24.10 -6.62 1.75
CA GLY A 34 25.29 -7.46 1.92
C GLY A 34 24.95 -8.95 1.93
N LEU A 35 23.88 -9.37 1.22
CA LEU A 35 23.41 -10.77 1.14
C LEU A 35 23.58 -11.35 -0.27
N GLU A 36 24.59 -10.89 -1.03
CA GLU A 36 24.80 -11.30 -2.42
C GLU A 36 25.09 -12.79 -2.56
N LYS A 37 25.90 -13.39 -1.68
CA LYS A 37 26.22 -14.82 -1.77
C LYS A 37 25.05 -15.69 -1.38
N SER A 38 24.25 -15.23 -0.42
CA SER A 38 23.02 -15.88 0.01
C SER A 38 22.00 -15.92 -1.12
N ALA A 39 21.74 -14.77 -1.74
CA ALA A 39 20.81 -14.66 -2.89
C ALA A 39 21.36 -15.39 -4.13
N TYR A 40 22.67 -15.32 -4.39
CA TYR A 40 23.32 -16.04 -5.46
C TYR A 40 23.11 -17.55 -5.32
N LEU A 41 23.36 -18.11 -4.13
CA LEU A 41 23.20 -19.54 -3.89
C LEU A 41 21.76 -20.00 -4.03
N ALA A 42 20.80 -19.22 -3.52
CA ALA A 42 19.38 -19.51 -3.69
C ALA A 42 18.96 -19.49 -5.16
N GLY A 43 19.38 -18.45 -5.91
CA GLY A 43 19.14 -18.36 -7.35
C GLY A 43 19.81 -19.48 -8.15
N LEU A 44 21.02 -19.92 -7.74
CA LEU A 44 21.72 -21.03 -8.41
C LEU A 44 20.98 -22.36 -8.22
N LEU A 45 20.36 -22.58 -7.08
CA LEU A 45 19.71 -23.85 -6.71
C LEU A 45 18.21 -23.91 -7.05
N HIS A 46 17.57 -22.79 -7.44
CA HIS A 46 16.10 -22.72 -7.56
C HIS A 46 15.52 -23.77 -8.51
N ASP A 47 16.21 -24.05 -9.58
CA ASP A 47 15.81 -24.99 -10.64
C ASP A 47 16.71 -26.21 -10.76
N ALA A 48 17.41 -26.59 -9.70
CA ALA A 48 18.29 -27.78 -9.68
C ALA A 48 17.58 -29.07 -10.13
N GLY A 49 16.27 -29.17 -9.93
CA GLY A 49 15.47 -30.32 -10.36
C GLY A 49 15.16 -30.37 -11.85
N LYS A 50 15.52 -29.37 -12.64
CA LYS A 50 15.45 -29.42 -14.12
C LYS A 50 16.58 -30.28 -14.71
N ASN A 51 17.62 -30.60 -13.95
CA ASN A 51 18.74 -31.43 -14.37
C ASN A 51 18.40 -32.94 -14.33
N LYS A 52 17.34 -33.35 -15.03
CA LYS A 52 16.89 -34.75 -15.17
C LYS A 52 16.25 -35.00 -16.51
N GLN A 53 16.30 -36.24 -16.95
CA GLN A 53 15.80 -36.62 -18.28
C GLN A 53 14.30 -36.43 -18.43
N GLU A 54 13.53 -36.72 -17.36
CA GLU A 54 12.07 -36.52 -17.35
C GLU A 54 11.69 -35.05 -17.68
N TYR A 55 12.41 -34.06 -17.14
CA TYR A 55 12.14 -32.67 -17.43
C TYR A 55 12.48 -32.29 -18.87
N ALA A 56 13.59 -32.79 -19.38
CA ALA A 56 13.98 -32.54 -20.78
C ALA A 56 12.95 -33.13 -21.77
N GLN A 57 12.42 -34.33 -21.49
CA GLN A 57 11.34 -34.94 -22.27
C GLN A 57 10.05 -34.12 -22.18
N TYR A 58 9.61 -33.76 -20.96
CA TYR A 58 8.45 -32.90 -20.75
C TYR A 58 8.55 -31.61 -21.58
N LEU A 59 9.69 -30.93 -21.54
CA LEU A 59 9.87 -29.67 -22.25
C LEU A 59 9.83 -29.86 -23.78
N SER A 60 10.42 -30.95 -24.29
CA SER A 60 10.37 -31.27 -25.70
C SER A 60 8.95 -31.60 -26.19
N GLU A 61 8.15 -32.29 -25.38
CA GLU A 61 6.74 -32.58 -25.66
C GLU A 61 5.88 -31.31 -25.62
N ALA A 62 6.13 -30.41 -24.68
CA ALA A 62 5.40 -29.13 -24.55
C ALA A 62 5.61 -28.26 -25.81
N VAL A 63 6.82 -28.21 -26.36
CA VAL A 63 7.15 -27.39 -27.54
C VAL A 63 6.64 -28.04 -28.82
N SER A 64 6.62 -29.41 -28.91
CA SER A 64 6.15 -30.13 -30.11
C SER A 64 4.62 -30.21 -30.21
N GLY A 65 3.85 -29.57 -29.34
CA GLY A 65 2.39 -29.61 -29.34
C GLY A 65 1.80 -30.89 -28.78
N GLY A 66 2.58 -31.66 -27.99
CA GLY A 66 2.13 -32.85 -27.26
C GLY A 66 1.23 -32.56 -26.10
N ASN A 67 0.74 -33.61 -25.43
CA ASN A 67 -0.16 -33.51 -24.26
C ASN A 67 0.56 -33.19 -22.94
N ALA A 68 1.64 -32.43 -22.96
CA ALA A 68 2.37 -32.03 -21.76
C ALA A 68 1.50 -31.12 -20.86
N VAL A 69 1.17 -31.57 -19.66
CA VAL A 69 0.41 -30.78 -18.68
C VAL A 69 1.37 -29.90 -17.90
N ARG A 70 1.15 -28.60 -17.93
CA ARG A 70 1.98 -27.63 -17.19
C ARG A 70 2.01 -27.96 -15.68
N GLY A 71 3.21 -28.11 -15.12
CA GLY A 71 3.42 -28.42 -13.70
C GLY A 71 3.34 -29.92 -13.35
N SER A 72 3.28 -30.83 -14.33
CA SER A 72 3.28 -32.28 -14.10
C SER A 72 4.62 -32.81 -13.57
N VAL A 73 5.74 -32.13 -13.89
CA VAL A 73 7.09 -32.53 -13.45
C VAL A 73 7.57 -31.63 -12.31
N ASN A 74 7.77 -32.23 -11.12
CA ASN A 74 8.32 -31.50 -9.98
C ASN A 74 9.83 -31.26 -10.17
N HIS A 75 10.23 -30.00 -10.26
CA HIS A 75 11.63 -29.58 -10.44
C HIS A 75 12.16 -28.67 -9.30
N THR A 76 11.28 -28.17 -8.45
CA THR A 76 11.59 -27.14 -7.44
C THR A 76 12.29 -27.71 -6.20
N PHE A 77 11.84 -28.88 -5.71
CA PHE A 77 12.26 -29.39 -4.40
C PHE A 77 13.61 -30.15 -4.37
N ALA A 78 14.26 -30.38 -5.50
CA ALA A 78 15.60 -30.98 -5.50
C ALA A 78 16.65 -30.06 -4.87
N GLY A 79 16.61 -28.75 -5.18
CA GLY A 79 17.47 -27.74 -4.53
C GLY A 79 17.18 -27.57 -3.05
N VAL A 80 15.90 -27.60 -2.64
CA VAL A 80 15.49 -27.60 -1.22
C VAL A 80 16.11 -28.76 -0.46
N ARG A 81 15.97 -29.98 -1.01
CA ARG A 81 16.50 -31.18 -0.37
C ARG A 81 18.01 -31.15 -0.26
N LEU A 82 18.70 -30.66 -1.30
CA LEU A 82 20.15 -30.52 -1.29
C LEU A 82 20.63 -29.60 -0.16
N LEU A 83 19.95 -28.45 0.06
CA LEU A 83 20.27 -27.52 1.13
C LEU A 83 20.04 -28.15 2.51
N LEU A 84 18.89 -28.77 2.73
CA LEU A 84 18.52 -29.31 4.04
C LEU A 84 19.28 -30.60 4.38
N ASP A 85 19.47 -31.53 3.46
CA ASP A 85 20.18 -32.79 3.71
C ASP A 85 21.69 -32.56 4.00
N ARG A 86 22.25 -31.47 3.44
CA ARG A 86 23.68 -31.22 3.55
C ARG A 86 24.08 -30.33 4.73
N TRP A 87 23.31 -29.29 5.00
CA TRP A 87 23.69 -28.22 5.92
C TRP A 87 22.74 -27.96 7.08
N HIS A 88 21.64 -28.72 7.20
CA HIS A 88 20.72 -28.63 8.31
C HIS A 88 20.94 -29.79 9.30
N GLY A 89 21.32 -29.45 10.55
CA GLY A 89 21.69 -30.46 11.56
C GLY A 89 20.55 -31.22 12.22
N GLY A 90 19.30 -30.80 12.03
CA GLY A 90 18.11 -31.49 12.55
C GLY A 90 17.54 -30.87 13.82
N CYS A 91 17.45 -31.52 14.95
CA CYS A 91 16.78 -31.06 16.16
C CYS A 91 17.73 -30.37 17.16
N GLY A 92 17.22 -29.39 17.92
CA GLY A 92 17.92 -28.78 19.05
C GLY A 92 18.06 -27.27 18.94
N THR A 93 19.21 -26.77 19.38
CA THR A 93 19.52 -25.32 19.19
C THR A 93 19.93 -25.07 17.75
N PHE A 94 19.22 -24.11 17.11
CA PHE A 94 19.48 -23.73 15.74
C PHE A 94 20.79 -22.92 15.64
N SER A 95 21.71 -23.39 14.81
CA SER A 95 22.90 -22.64 14.44
C SER A 95 22.62 -21.68 13.29
N TYR A 96 23.51 -20.72 13.05
CA TYR A 96 23.43 -19.89 11.85
C TYR A 96 23.40 -20.68 10.53
N SER A 97 24.05 -21.86 10.52
CA SER A 97 24.02 -22.80 9.40
C SER A 97 22.63 -23.34 9.16
N ASP A 98 21.94 -23.81 10.21
CA ASP A 98 20.60 -24.35 10.13
C ASP A 98 19.62 -23.30 9.63
N VAL A 99 19.64 -22.11 10.23
CA VAL A 99 18.75 -21.01 9.84
C VAL A 99 19.02 -20.56 8.41
N THR A 100 20.29 -20.47 8.00
CA THR A 100 20.66 -20.13 6.63
C THR A 100 20.14 -21.17 5.65
N ALA A 101 20.32 -22.46 5.95
CA ALA A 101 19.82 -23.56 5.11
C ALA A 101 18.29 -23.51 4.95
N GLU A 102 17.55 -23.25 6.03
CA GLU A 102 16.08 -23.11 5.98
C GLU A 102 15.63 -21.90 5.15
N LEU A 103 16.24 -20.73 5.35
CA LEU A 103 15.90 -19.51 4.62
C LEU A 103 16.14 -19.66 3.11
N LEU A 104 17.30 -20.22 2.73
CA LEU A 104 17.62 -20.47 1.33
C LEU A 104 16.69 -21.56 0.74
N ALA A 105 16.43 -22.64 1.49
CA ALA A 105 15.51 -23.69 1.07
C ALA A 105 14.10 -23.16 0.82
N PHE A 106 13.60 -22.29 1.72
CA PHE A 106 12.30 -21.66 1.54
C PHE A 106 12.25 -20.78 0.29
N ALA A 107 13.27 -19.95 0.04
CA ALA A 107 13.35 -19.12 -1.17
C ALA A 107 13.38 -19.98 -2.44
N VAL A 108 14.19 -21.04 -2.45
CA VAL A 108 14.30 -22.01 -3.54
C VAL A 108 12.97 -22.71 -3.79
N GLY A 109 12.32 -23.22 -2.74
CA GLY A 109 11.12 -24.04 -2.90
C GLY A 109 9.85 -23.27 -3.18
N SER A 110 9.82 -21.96 -2.89
CA SER A 110 8.60 -21.13 -2.96
C SER A 110 8.55 -20.19 -4.18
N HIS A 111 9.55 -20.20 -5.08
CA HIS A 111 9.62 -19.23 -6.17
C HIS A 111 8.47 -19.35 -7.20
N HIS A 112 7.87 -20.52 -7.38
CA HIS A 112 6.69 -20.71 -8.20
C HIS A 112 5.37 -20.49 -7.45
N GLY A 113 5.37 -20.54 -6.11
CA GLY A 113 4.18 -20.35 -5.30
C GLY A 113 4.49 -20.39 -3.82
N LEU A 114 3.86 -19.51 -3.07
CA LEU A 114 4.03 -19.39 -1.64
C LEU A 114 3.49 -20.61 -0.89
N PHE A 115 4.23 -21.09 0.09
CA PHE A 115 3.83 -22.20 0.96
C PHE A 115 3.79 -21.75 2.42
N ASP A 116 3.02 -22.51 3.22
CA ASP A 116 3.08 -22.45 4.68
C ASP A 116 4.21 -23.36 5.15
N CYS A 117 5.05 -22.91 6.04
CA CYS A 117 6.09 -23.75 6.65
C CYS A 117 5.43 -24.81 7.53
N ILE A 118 4.49 -24.37 8.39
CA ILE A 118 3.56 -25.24 9.10
C ILE A 118 2.15 -24.85 8.67
N ASP A 119 1.40 -25.82 8.11
CA ASP A 119 0.08 -25.55 7.56
C ASP A 119 -1.08 -25.99 8.50
N PRO A 120 -2.27 -25.39 8.34
CA PRO A 120 -3.44 -25.74 9.12
C PRO A 120 -3.91 -27.20 8.96
N GLN A 121 -3.59 -27.83 7.82
CA GLN A 121 -4.07 -29.15 7.45
C GLN A 121 -3.10 -30.30 7.80
N HIS A 122 -1.95 -29.96 8.42
CA HIS A 122 -0.94 -30.88 8.94
C HIS A 122 -0.21 -31.78 7.92
N HIS A 123 -0.54 -31.72 6.61
CA HIS A 123 -0.05 -32.70 5.63
C HIS A 123 0.56 -32.11 4.36
N SER A 124 0.53 -30.81 4.16
CA SER A 124 0.94 -30.18 2.92
C SER A 124 1.96 -29.05 3.07
N GLY A 125 2.46 -28.80 4.27
CA GLY A 125 3.43 -27.75 4.57
C GLY A 125 4.72 -27.89 3.77
N PHE A 126 5.45 -26.81 3.69
CA PHE A 126 6.67 -26.68 2.90
C PHE A 126 7.66 -27.86 3.15
N PHE A 127 7.96 -28.15 4.40
CA PHE A 127 8.94 -29.18 4.74
C PHE A 127 8.47 -30.63 4.45
N HIS A 128 7.19 -30.90 4.34
CA HIS A 128 6.71 -32.21 3.89
C HIS A 128 6.92 -32.46 2.41
N ARG A 129 7.04 -31.41 1.60
CA ARG A 129 7.16 -31.54 0.15
C ARG A 129 8.52 -32.04 -0.31
N GLN A 130 9.56 -31.89 0.51
CA GLN A 130 10.90 -32.42 0.21
C GLN A 130 10.97 -33.96 0.12
N THR A 131 10.01 -34.64 0.74
CA THR A 131 9.95 -36.11 0.76
C THR A 131 8.94 -36.72 -0.21
N LYS A 132 8.29 -35.88 -1.05
CA LYS A 132 7.30 -36.39 -2.02
C LYS A 132 7.96 -37.24 -3.10
N GLU A 133 7.24 -38.27 -3.55
CA GLU A 133 7.61 -39.05 -4.72
C GLU A 133 7.64 -38.16 -5.98
N GLY A 134 8.47 -38.54 -6.96
CA GLY A 134 8.61 -37.82 -8.23
C GLY A 134 9.57 -36.63 -8.24
N ILE A 135 10.35 -36.40 -7.15
CA ILE A 135 11.42 -35.40 -7.17
C ILE A 135 12.61 -35.89 -7.98
N PHE A 136 12.86 -37.22 -8.07
CA PHE A 136 14.03 -37.83 -8.74
C PHE A 136 15.35 -37.19 -8.25
N TYR A 137 15.50 -37.10 -6.95
CA TYR A 137 16.52 -36.30 -6.30
C TYR A 137 17.94 -36.69 -6.69
N ASP A 138 18.26 -38.00 -6.70
CA ASP A 138 19.62 -38.47 -7.00
C ASP A 138 20.04 -38.14 -8.43
N GLU A 139 19.15 -38.30 -9.40
CA GLU A 139 19.40 -37.93 -10.79
C GLU A 139 19.58 -36.45 -10.95
N SER A 140 18.66 -35.65 -10.37
CA SER A 140 18.71 -34.18 -10.41
C SER A 140 19.99 -33.65 -9.75
N ARG A 141 20.38 -34.21 -8.60
CA ARG A 141 21.61 -33.83 -7.90
C ARG A 141 22.85 -34.17 -8.74
N GLN A 142 22.92 -35.37 -9.28
CA GLN A 142 24.07 -35.78 -10.13
C GLN A 142 24.16 -34.89 -11.36
N GLY A 143 23.06 -34.64 -12.06
CA GLY A 143 23.03 -33.75 -13.22
C GLY A 143 23.43 -32.32 -12.88
N PHE A 144 22.94 -31.79 -11.80
CA PHE A 144 23.28 -30.45 -11.32
C PHE A 144 24.76 -30.31 -10.97
N LEU A 145 25.31 -31.27 -10.21
CA LEU A 145 26.72 -31.26 -9.83
C LEU A 145 27.68 -31.45 -11.02
N ALA A 146 27.22 -32.14 -12.07
CA ALA A 146 28.02 -32.35 -13.28
C ALA A 146 27.99 -31.13 -14.22
N GLU A 147 26.87 -30.40 -14.31
CA GLU A 147 26.66 -29.39 -15.33
C GLU A 147 26.64 -27.95 -14.80
N VAL A 148 26.12 -27.70 -13.56
CA VAL A 148 25.87 -26.35 -13.07
C VAL A 148 26.92 -25.88 -12.06
N ALA A 149 27.13 -26.61 -10.96
CA ALA A 149 28.09 -26.26 -9.92
C ALA A 149 28.56 -27.53 -9.17
N ASP A 150 29.87 -27.66 -8.95
CA ASP A 150 30.43 -28.79 -8.21
C ASP A 150 30.27 -28.64 -6.67
N GLU A 151 30.56 -29.71 -5.95
CA GLU A 151 30.42 -29.75 -4.49
C GLU A 151 31.31 -28.72 -3.76
N GLU A 152 32.50 -28.43 -4.29
CA GLU A 152 33.43 -27.47 -3.70
C GLU A 152 32.93 -26.04 -3.87
N GLU A 153 32.39 -25.69 -5.03
CA GLU A 153 31.74 -24.39 -5.26
C GLU A 153 30.55 -24.18 -4.33
N LEU A 154 29.69 -25.19 -4.22
CA LEU A 154 28.52 -25.12 -3.33
C LEU A 154 28.90 -24.92 -1.86
N GLU A 155 29.91 -25.64 -1.39
CA GLU A 155 30.40 -25.52 -0.01
C GLU A 155 30.96 -24.12 0.29
N ARG A 156 31.78 -23.59 -0.62
CA ARG A 156 32.29 -22.21 -0.53
C ARG A 156 31.18 -21.16 -0.52
N LEU A 157 30.19 -21.33 -1.38
CA LEU A 157 29.04 -20.42 -1.46
C LEU A 157 28.20 -20.47 -0.19
N PHE A 158 27.91 -21.68 0.32
CA PHE A 158 27.14 -21.85 1.55
C PHE A 158 27.83 -21.24 2.76
N HIS A 159 29.11 -21.53 2.97
CA HIS A 159 29.86 -20.90 4.06
C HIS A 159 29.94 -19.38 3.94
N SER A 160 29.96 -18.86 2.72
CA SER A 160 29.87 -17.40 2.49
C SER A 160 28.50 -16.87 2.83
N ALA A 161 27.44 -17.59 2.46
CA ALA A 161 26.06 -17.22 2.82
C ALA A 161 25.85 -17.20 4.34
N VAL A 162 26.38 -18.19 5.08
CA VAL A 162 26.32 -18.20 6.55
C VAL A 162 27.02 -16.97 7.15
N ARG A 163 28.18 -16.56 6.61
CA ARG A 163 28.91 -15.36 7.07
C ARG A 163 28.13 -14.07 6.78
N GLU A 164 27.35 -13.98 5.72
CA GLU A 164 26.49 -12.85 5.43
C GLU A 164 25.25 -12.86 6.33
N MET A 165 24.65 -14.05 6.55
CA MET A 165 23.43 -14.21 7.33
C MET A 165 23.63 -13.95 8.82
N ALA A 166 24.71 -14.39 9.43
CA ALA A 166 24.91 -14.29 10.88
C ALA A 166 24.73 -12.85 11.40
N PRO A 167 25.44 -11.82 10.89
CA PRO A 167 25.23 -10.45 11.36
C PRO A 167 23.83 -9.88 11.03
N MET A 168 23.16 -10.39 9.99
CA MET A 168 21.78 -10.01 9.69
C MET A 168 20.83 -10.59 10.75
N LEU A 169 20.95 -11.85 11.07
CA LEU A 169 20.14 -12.53 12.09
C LEU A 169 20.31 -11.89 13.47
N ASP A 170 21.57 -11.58 13.87
CA ASP A 170 21.86 -10.87 15.12
C ASP A 170 21.19 -9.49 15.16
N ARG A 171 21.22 -8.76 14.04
CA ARG A 171 20.57 -7.46 13.90
C ARG A 171 19.05 -7.59 14.04
N LEU A 172 18.45 -8.59 13.39
CA LEU A 172 17.00 -8.80 13.46
C LEU A 172 16.54 -9.21 14.87
N ALA A 173 17.31 -10.03 15.57
CA ALA A 173 17.04 -10.40 16.97
C ALA A 173 17.11 -9.17 17.90
N ALA A 174 18.01 -8.22 17.61
CA ALA A 174 18.14 -6.99 18.39
C ALA A 174 17.02 -5.96 18.10
N LEU A 175 16.14 -6.20 17.13
CA LEU A 175 15.04 -5.27 16.79
C LEU A 175 13.84 -5.40 17.70
N SER A 176 13.69 -6.47 18.47
CA SER A 176 12.54 -6.62 19.35
C SER A 176 12.45 -5.47 20.35
N THR A 177 11.24 -4.98 20.53
CA THR A 177 10.90 -3.91 21.47
C THR A 177 10.18 -4.44 22.71
N GLN A 178 9.97 -5.74 22.78
CA GLN A 178 9.23 -6.40 23.85
C GLN A 178 10.09 -6.70 25.07
N ALA A 179 9.49 -6.56 26.25
CA ALA A 179 10.14 -6.87 27.52
C ALA A 179 9.94 -8.33 27.96
N ASP A 180 8.95 -9.01 27.43
CA ASP A 180 8.71 -10.44 27.64
C ASP A 180 9.52 -11.25 26.65
N ASP A 181 10.28 -12.24 27.13
CA ASP A 181 11.19 -13.03 26.30
C ASP A 181 10.44 -13.81 25.21
N ASN A 182 9.25 -14.35 25.50
CA ASN A 182 8.48 -15.11 24.51
C ASN A 182 7.96 -14.19 23.40
N GLU A 183 7.55 -12.98 23.73
CA GLU A 183 7.09 -12.01 22.74
C GLU A 183 8.28 -11.44 21.95
N ALA A 184 9.45 -11.30 22.58
CA ALA A 184 10.68 -10.91 21.88
C ALA A 184 11.12 -11.97 20.86
N ASP A 185 11.06 -13.24 21.23
CA ASP A 185 11.31 -14.37 20.33
C ASP A 185 10.30 -14.42 19.17
N ARG A 186 9.02 -14.11 19.44
CA ARG A 186 7.98 -14.03 18.43
C ARG A 186 8.22 -12.89 17.44
N GLU A 187 8.57 -11.69 17.91
CA GLU A 187 8.97 -10.59 17.02
C GLU A 187 10.19 -10.95 16.17
N THR A 188 11.17 -11.63 16.76
CA THR A 188 12.34 -12.11 16.04
C THR A 188 11.97 -13.10 14.95
N ALA A 189 11.08 -14.06 15.25
CA ALA A 189 10.55 -15.01 14.27
C ALA A 189 9.80 -14.30 13.12
N PHE A 190 9.06 -13.22 13.43
CA PHE A 190 8.40 -12.39 12.41
C PHE A 190 9.43 -11.72 11.49
N TYR A 191 10.51 -11.13 12.02
CA TYR A 191 11.55 -10.50 11.22
C TYR A 191 12.33 -11.53 10.37
N ILE A 192 12.58 -12.72 10.90
CA ILE A 192 13.18 -13.85 10.14
C ILE A 192 12.23 -14.25 8.99
N GLY A 193 10.92 -14.27 9.23
CA GLY A 193 9.93 -14.49 8.19
C GLY A 193 9.95 -13.43 7.08
N LEU A 194 10.13 -12.16 7.40
CA LEU A 194 10.31 -11.11 6.40
C LEU A 194 11.62 -11.26 5.62
N LEU A 195 12.71 -11.73 6.28
CA LEU A 195 13.98 -12.03 5.61
C LEU A 195 13.83 -13.21 4.63
N ALA A 196 13.11 -14.27 5.01
CA ALA A 196 12.77 -15.39 4.13
C ALA A 196 12.02 -14.90 2.86
N ARG A 197 11.06 -14.00 3.07
CA ARG A 197 10.31 -13.38 1.98
C ARG A 197 11.18 -12.46 1.11
N MET A 198 12.17 -11.79 1.69
CA MET A 198 13.13 -10.94 0.97
C MET A 198 14.01 -11.77 0.04
N LEU A 199 14.55 -12.88 0.53
CA LEU A 199 15.31 -13.84 -0.29
C LEU A 199 14.47 -14.42 -1.41
N LEU A 200 13.24 -14.83 -1.11
CA LEU A 200 12.28 -15.30 -2.10
C LEU A 200 12.01 -14.25 -3.18
N SER A 201 11.85 -12.98 -2.77
CA SER A 201 11.67 -11.87 -3.71
C SER A 201 12.81 -11.77 -4.72
N ALA A 202 14.05 -11.88 -4.25
CA ALA A 202 15.23 -11.81 -5.11
C ALA A 202 15.32 -12.98 -6.09
N VAL A 203 14.98 -14.21 -5.65
CA VAL A 203 14.93 -15.38 -6.52
C VAL A 203 13.87 -15.23 -7.60
N ILE A 204 12.65 -14.81 -7.23
CA ILE A 204 11.57 -14.57 -8.20
C ILE A 204 11.95 -13.47 -9.20
N GLU A 205 12.63 -12.41 -8.73
CA GLU A 205 13.10 -11.33 -9.60
C GLU A 205 14.10 -11.87 -10.63
N GLY A 206 15.11 -12.63 -10.17
CA GLY A 206 16.12 -13.21 -11.04
C GLY A 206 15.53 -14.19 -12.06
N ASP A 207 14.74 -15.15 -11.61
CA ASP A 207 14.08 -16.17 -12.45
C ASP A 207 13.21 -15.53 -13.55
N ARG A 208 12.29 -14.64 -13.15
CA ARG A 208 11.36 -14.03 -14.12
C ARG A 208 12.04 -13.05 -15.07
N THR A 209 13.07 -12.36 -14.61
CA THR A 209 13.82 -11.43 -15.46
C THR A 209 14.65 -12.17 -16.51
N ASP A 210 15.37 -13.23 -16.13
CA ASP A 210 16.11 -14.05 -17.07
C ASP A 210 15.18 -14.78 -18.05
N THR A 211 14.06 -15.32 -17.55
CA THR A 211 13.07 -15.98 -18.41
C THR A 211 12.47 -15.00 -19.44
N ALA A 212 12.09 -13.79 -19.04
CA ALA A 212 11.56 -12.77 -19.96
C ALA A 212 12.62 -12.32 -20.98
N ALA A 213 13.89 -12.16 -20.55
CA ALA A 213 14.97 -11.81 -21.45
C ALA A 213 15.18 -12.88 -22.54
N PHE A 214 15.16 -14.18 -22.16
CA PHE A 214 15.34 -15.26 -23.10
C PHE A 214 14.10 -15.53 -23.98
N MET A 215 12.91 -15.58 -23.38
CA MET A 215 11.67 -15.99 -24.11
C MET A 215 11.09 -14.86 -24.95
N ASP A 216 11.11 -13.63 -24.45
CA ASP A 216 10.42 -12.47 -25.03
C ASP A 216 11.41 -11.45 -25.63
N GLY A 217 12.72 -11.65 -25.46
CA GLY A 217 13.76 -10.72 -25.92
C GLY A 217 13.74 -9.37 -25.19
N ILE A 218 13.15 -9.32 -23.98
CA ILE A 218 13.04 -8.10 -23.19
C ILE A 218 14.28 -7.95 -22.32
N GLU A 219 15.18 -7.04 -22.71
CA GLU A 219 16.32 -6.72 -21.85
C GLU A 219 15.85 -6.04 -20.54
N PRO A 220 16.26 -6.54 -19.36
CA PRO A 220 15.90 -5.91 -18.11
C PRO A 220 16.58 -4.53 -18.01
N PRO A 221 15.90 -3.54 -17.41
CA PRO A 221 16.51 -2.24 -17.16
C PRO A 221 17.71 -2.41 -16.24
N VAL A 222 18.89 -2.03 -16.72
CA VAL A 222 20.12 -2.05 -15.92
C VAL A 222 20.25 -0.72 -15.16
N PHE A 223 20.13 -0.78 -13.85
CA PHE A 223 20.44 0.38 -13.01
C PHE A 223 21.91 0.37 -12.63
N PRO A 224 22.60 1.53 -12.71
CA PRO A 224 23.97 1.62 -12.25
C PRO A 224 24.07 1.34 -10.75
N GLU A 225 25.19 0.75 -10.31
CA GLU A 225 25.45 0.55 -8.88
C GLU A 225 25.57 1.90 -8.13
N ASP A 226 26.10 2.90 -8.82
CA ASP A 226 26.15 4.26 -8.32
C ASP A 226 25.01 5.11 -8.91
N MET A 227 23.96 5.28 -8.11
CA MET A 227 22.78 6.07 -8.46
C MET A 227 22.95 7.58 -8.18
N ARG A 228 24.05 7.99 -7.51
CA ARG A 228 24.29 9.38 -7.12
C ARG A 228 24.29 10.37 -8.30
N PRO A 229 24.83 10.04 -9.50
CA PRO A 229 24.76 10.96 -10.65
C PRO A 229 23.32 11.32 -11.03
N ILE A 230 22.42 10.32 -11.10
CA ILE A 230 21.00 10.50 -11.41
C ILE A 230 20.35 11.38 -10.36
N TRP A 231 20.54 11.06 -9.07
CA TRP A 231 19.94 11.83 -7.99
C TRP A 231 20.47 13.28 -7.94
N THR A 232 21.75 13.49 -8.18
CA THR A 232 22.38 14.83 -8.19
C THR A 232 21.83 15.68 -9.33
N GLU A 233 21.65 15.09 -10.51
CA GLU A 233 21.07 15.79 -11.66
C GLU A 233 19.61 16.20 -11.41
N ARG A 234 18.79 15.26 -10.89
CA ARG A 234 17.37 15.55 -10.57
C ARG A 234 17.24 16.56 -9.43
N LEU A 235 18.09 16.48 -8.42
CA LEU A 235 18.15 17.48 -7.35
C LEU A 235 18.49 18.87 -7.91
N ALA A 236 19.49 18.99 -8.79
CA ALA A 236 19.86 20.28 -9.41
C ALA A 236 18.69 20.85 -10.23
N PHE A 237 17.95 20.02 -10.95
CA PHE A 237 16.76 20.44 -11.68
C PHE A 237 15.66 20.97 -10.73
N MET A 238 15.38 20.25 -9.65
CA MET A 238 14.43 20.66 -8.62
C MET A 238 14.85 21.98 -7.96
N GLU A 239 16.10 22.12 -7.54
CA GLU A 239 16.62 23.34 -6.90
C GLU A 239 16.46 24.58 -7.79
N LYS A 240 16.69 24.45 -9.10
CA LYS A 240 16.45 25.52 -10.06
C LYS A 240 14.99 25.99 -10.06
N LYS A 241 14.03 25.06 -9.96
CA LYS A 241 12.60 25.40 -9.89
C LYS A 241 12.23 26.01 -8.54
N LEU A 242 12.76 25.48 -7.44
CA LEU A 242 12.51 26.00 -6.09
C LEU A 242 13.05 27.42 -5.92
N ALA A 243 14.17 27.75 -6.54
CA ALA A 243 14.73 29.09 -6.51
C ALA A 243 13.81 30.17 -7.14
N ALA A 244 12.90 29.78 -8.01
CA ALA A 244 11.92 30.66 -8.63
C ALA A 244 10.70 30.98 -7.74
N PHE A 245 10.53 30.30 -6.62
CA PHE A 245 9.41 30.55 -5.72
C PHE A 245 9.48 31.90 -5.04
N PRO A 246 8.36 32.60 -4.89
CA PRO A 246 8.30 33.88 -4.23
C PRO A 246 8.69 33.79 -2.75
N ARG A 247 9.29 34.84 -2.22
CA ARG A 247 9.62 35.03 -0.79
C ARG A 247 8.96 36.30 -0.28
N LYS A 248 7.69 36.51 -0.62
CA LYS A 248 7.00 37.79 -0.38
C LYS A 248 6.13 37.78 0.85
N THR A 249 5.50 36.65 1.17
CA THR A 249 4.58 36.53 2.29
C THR A 249 5.22 35.74 3.45
N PRO A 250 4.75 35.93 4.70
CA PRO A 250 5.20 35.10 5.82
C PRO A 250 5.08 33.60 5.55
N ILE A 251 4.03 33.17 4.85
CA ILE A 251 3.83 31.75 4.47
C ILE A 251 4.91 31.29 3.51
N ASP A 252 5.28 32.09 2.51
CA ASP A 252 6.35 31.76 1.58
C ASP A 252 7.67 31.54 2.33
N LEU A 253 8.01 32.44 3.25
CA LEU A 253 9.24 32.36 4.04
C LEU A 253 9.26 31.08 4.91
N VAL A 254 8.15 30.74 5.55
CA VAL A 254 8.07 29.52 6.36
C VAL A 254 8.15 28.26 5.49
N ARG A 255 7.52 28.22 4.32
CA ARG A 255 7.65 27.11 3.36
C ARG A 255 9.10 26.92 2.91
N HIS A 256 9.83 27.99 2.63
CA HIS A 256 11.26 27.92 2.34
C HIS A 256 12.04 27.35 3.53
N THR A 257 11.80 27.86 4.75
CA THR A 257 12.45 27.36 5.97
C THR A 257 12.21 25.87 6.17
N ILE A 258 10.97 25.39 6.01
CA ILE A 258 10.63 23.96 6.07
C ILE A 258 11.44 23.17 5.04
N SER A 259 11.40 23.59 3.80
CA SER A 259 12.10 22.92 2.69
C SER A 259 13.63 22.90 2.90
N ASP A 260 14.23 24.00 3.33
CA ASP A 260 15.67 24.12 3.61
C ASP A 260 16.07 23.24 4.80
N THR A 261 15.24 23.19 5.86
CA THR A 261 15.49 22.36 7.03
C THR A 261 15.40 20.86 6.68
N CYS A 262 14.44 20.47 5.82
CA CYS A 262 14.33 19.10 5.31
C CYS A 262 15.58 18.71 4.51
N ALA A 263 16.04 19.57 3.59
CA ALA A 263 17.25 19.31 2.82
C ALA A 263 18.50 19.19 3.72
N ALA A 264 18.64 20.06 4.72
CA ALA A 264 19.72 19.95 5.70
C ALA A 264 19.64 18.65 6.53
N GLY A 265 18.43 18.22 6.89
CA GLY A 265 18.17 16.96 7.60
C GLY A 265 18.61 15.72 6.83
N ALA A 266 18.63 15.78 5.49
CA ALA A 266 19.06 14.70 4.61
C ALA A 266 20.55 14.29 4.78
N ALA A 267 21.33 15.13 5.46
CA ALA A 267 22.71 14.82 5.82
C ALA A 267 22.85 13.73 6.89
N ARG A 268 21.79 13.46 7.66
CA ARG A 268 21.76 12.45 8.71
C ARG A 268 21.74 11.04 8.09
N PRO A 269 22.19 9.99 8.83
CA PRO A 269 22.17 8.60 8.34
C PRO A 269 20.73 8.12 8.10
N GLY A 270 20.60 6.95 7.46
CA GLY A 270 19.30 6.28 7.29
C GLY A 270 18.58 6.03 8.62
N GLY A 271 17.29 5.86 8.58
CA GLY A 271 16.42 5.64 9.73
C GLY A 271 14.99 6.12 9.50
N VAL A 272 14.23 6.31 10.57
CA VAL A 272 12.84 6.77 10.50
C VAL A 272 12.76 8.24 10.87
N TYR A 273 12.19 9.03 9.97
CA TYR A 273 12.01 10.47 10.11
C TYR A 273 10.53 10.85 10.12
N ARG A 274 10.18 11.93 10.83
CA ARG A 274 8.84 12.53 10.79
C ARG A 274 8.89 13.88 10.08
N LEU A 275 7.96 14.08 9.16
CA LEU A 275 7.66 15.37 8.57
C LEU A 275 6.27 15.83 9.05
N ASN A 276 6.25 16.43 10.23
CA ASN A 276 5.05 16.98 10.85
C ASN A 276 4.89 18.45 10.44
N VAL A 277 4.12 18.68 9.39
CA VAL A 277 3.91 20.02 8.81
C VAL A 277 2.43 20.25 8.57
N PRO A 278 1.86 21.39 8.97
CA PRO A 278 0.46 21.70 8.75
C PRO A 278 0.05 21.64 7.27
N THR A 279 -1.26 21.47 7.03
CA THR A 279 -1.80 21.51 5.67
C THR A 279 -1.45 22.81 4.97
N GLY A 280 -0.98 22.72 3.71
CA GLY A 280 -0.51 23.88 2.94
C GLY A 280 0.92 24.33 3.25
N GLY A 281 1.64 23.64 4.14
CA GLY A 281 3.05 23.92 4.46
C GLY A 281 4.08 23.40 3.45
N GLY A 282 3.64 22.74 2.35
CA GLY A 282 4.53 22.28 1.28
C GLY A 282 5.14 20.89 1.53
N LYS A 283 4.43 19.98 2.24
CA LYS A 283 4.90 18.62 2.57
C LYS A 283 5.47 17.87 1.38
N THR A 284 4.75 17.79 0.26
CA THR A 284 5.14 17.00 -0.93
C THR A 284 6.50 17.46 -1.49
N LEU A 285 6.70 18.77 -1.66
CA LEU A 285 7.97 19.29 -2.18
C LEU A 285 9.12 19.19 -1.17
N ALA A 286 8.82 19.40 0.12
CA ALA A 286 9.83 19.28 1.18
C ALA A 286 10.31 17.84 1.34
N SER A 287 9.39 16.86 1.28
CA SER A 287 9.74 15.43 1.33
C SER A 287 10.45 14.96 0.07
N LEU A 288 10.08 15.44 -1.12
CA LEU A 288 10.77 15.14 -2.37
C LEU A 288 12.21 15.70 -2.35
N ARG A 289 12.38 16.94 -1.89
CA ARG A 289 13.70 17.57 -1.76
C ARG A 289 14.59 16.83 -0.76
N PHE A 290 14.04 16.44 0.41
CA PHE A 290 14.72 15.56 1.35
C PHE A 290 15.13 14.24 0.69
N ALA A 291 14.19 13.55 0.02
CA ALA A 291 14.44 12.24 -0.59
C ALA A 291 15.55 12.30 -1.65
N LEU A 292 15.52 13.29 -2.55
CA LEU A 292 16.57 13.48 -3.56
C LEU A 292 17.93 13.81 -2.93
N THR A 293 17.95 14.72 -1.95
CA THR A 293 19.19 15.11 -1.27
C THR A 293 19.79 13.93 -0.51
N HIS A 294 18.95 13.16 0.18
CA HIS A 294 19.36 11.96 0.94
C HIS A 294 19.87 10.86 0.00
N ALA A 295 19.13 10.58 -1.07
CA ALA A 295 19.50 9.58 -2.07
C ALA A 295 20.82 9.93 -2.78
N ALA A 296 21.05 11.19 -3.13
CA ALA A 296 22.31 11.66 -3.72
C ALA A 296 23.49 11.51 -2.75
N LYS A 297 23.27 11.74 -1.46
CA LYS A 297 24.33 11.62 -0.45
C LYS A 297 24.66 10.18 -0.11
N TRP A 298 23.67 9.34 0.10
CA TRP A 298 23.81 7.98 0.65
C TRP A 298 23.75 6.88 -0.40
N ASN A 299 23.67 7.25 -1.69
CA ASN A 299 23.57 6.29 -2.80
C ASN A 299 22.35 5.36 -2.67
N CYS A 300 21.19 5.91 -2.36
CA CYS A 300 20.01 5.08 -2.25
C CYS A 300 19.58 4.50 -3.60
N SER A 301 19.12 3.26 -3.58
CA SER A 301 18.73 2.53 -4.79
C SER A 301 17.50 3.11 -5.49
N ARG A 302 16.52 3.58 -4.72
CA ARG A 302 15.21 4.08 -5.22
C ARG A 302 14.62 5.13 -4.28
N ILE A 303 13.65 5.88 -4.82
CA ILE A 303 12.76 6.74 -4.04
C ILE A 303 11.34 6.26 -4.27
N ILE A 304 10.61 5.95 -3.19
CA ILE A 304 9.26 5.40 -3.23
C ILE A 304 8.32 6.38 -2.50
N PHE A 305 7.33 6.89 -3.22
CA PHE A 305 6.27 7.73 -2.65
C PHE A 305 4.98 6.93 -2.52
N THR A 306 4.38 6.98 -1.33
CA THR A 306 3.06 6.39 -1.11
C THR A 306 2.04 7.44 -0.71
N ALA A 307 0.82 7.30 -1.23
CA ALA A 307 -0.33 8.10 -0.83
C ALA A 307 -1.51 7.19 -0.46
N PRO A 308 -2.40 7.63 0.45
CA PRO A 308 -3.50 6.77 0.92
C PRO A 308 -4.62 6.62 -0.11
N LEU A 309 -4.88 7.64 -0.93
CA LEU A 309 -5.98 7.71 -1.87
C LEU A 309 -5.48 7.98 -3.29
N LEU A 310 -6.16 7.39 -4.27
CA LEU A 310 -5.82 7.54 -5.69
C LEU A 310 -5.87 9.00 -6.17
N SER A 311 -6.85 9.79 -5.70
CA SER A 311 -6.95 11.21 -6.07
C SER A 311 -5.78 12.06 -5.57
N ILE A 312 -5.22 11.71 -4.41
CA ILE A 312 -3.99 12.34 -3.88
C ILE A 312 -2.79 11.87 -4.67
N LEU A 313 -2.77 10.59 -5.03
CA LEU A 313 -1.68 10.00 -5.79
C LEU A 313 -1.53 10.69 -7.14
N ASP A 314 -2.62 10.87 -7.91
CA ASP A 314 -2.62 11.55 -9.20
C ASP A 314 -2.05 12.98 -9.07
N GLN A 315 -2.47 13.73 -8.05
CA GLN A 315 -1.99 15.09 -7.80
C GLN A 315 -0.50 15.11 -7.40
N ASN A 316 -0.10 14.23 -6.49
CA ASN A 316 1.29 14.11 -6.07
C ASN A 316 2.18 13.64 -7.21
N ALA A 317 1.70 12.70 -8.04
CA ALA A 317 2.42 12.21 -9.21
C ALA A 317 2.71 13.34 -10.20
N GLN A 318 1.72 14.19 -10.49
CA GLN A 318 1.93 15.34 -11.36
C GLN A 318 2.98 16.31 -10.79
N VAL A 319 2.89 16.62 -9.48
CA VAL A 319 3.90 17.48 -8.82
C VAL A 319 5.28 16.82 -8.88
N ILE A 320 5.41 15.54 -8.61
CA ILE A 320 6.70 14.84 -8.67
C ILE A 320 7.25 14.87 -10.09
N ARG A 321 6.44 14.56 -11.13
CA ARG A 321 6.85 14.66 -12.55
C ARG A 321 7.38 16.04 -12.89
N ASP A 322 6.64 17.07 -12.50
CA ASP A 322 7.04 18.46 -12.79
C ASP A 322 8.40 18.81 -12.17
N TYR A 323 8.73 18.29 -10.97
CA TYR A 323 9.97 18.62 -10.27
C TYR A 323 11.12 17.64 -10.52
N ILE A 324 10.86 16.46 -11.03
CA ILE A 324 11.88 15.50 -11.52
C ILE A 324 12.28 15.84 -12.96
N GLY A 325 11.31 16.18 -13.82
CA GLY A 325 11.54 16.61 -15.21
C GLY A 325 12.07 15.51 -16.13
N ASP A 326 11.87 14.24 -15.75
CA ASP A 326 12.21 13.06 -16.56
C ASP A 326 11.24 11.92 -16.24
N ASP A 327 10.25 11.74 -17.11
CA ASP A 327 9.20 10.73 -16.92
C ASP A 327 9.71 9.30 -17.07
N ALA A 328 10.84 9.09 -17.75
CA ALA A 328 11.43 7.75 -17.91
C ALA A 328 11.94 7.16 -16.59
N LEU A 329 12.21 8.02 -15.60
CA LEU A 329 12.63 7.59 -14.27
C LEU A 329 11.47 7.24 -13.33
N ILE A 330 10.22 7.50 -13.72
CA ILE A 330 9.06 7.45 -12.85
C ILE A 330 8.13 6.30 -13.27
N LEU A 331 7.87 5.41 -12.34
CA LEU A 331 6.84 4.37 -12.44
C LEU A 331 5.68 4.68 -11.49
N GLU A 332 4.49 4.83 -12.04
CA GLU A 332 3.26 4.84 -11.24
C GLU A 332 2.70 3.42 -11.15
N HIS A 333 2.34 3.00 -9.94
CA HIS A 333 1.74 1.69 -9.72
C HIS A 333 0.55 1.77 -8.77
N HIS A 334 -0.65 1.76 -9.34
CA HIS A 334 -1.91 1.69 -8.60
C HIS A 334 -3.01 1.02 -9.43
N SER A 335 -4.15 0.67 -8.80
CA SER A 335 -5.22 -0.11 -9.43
C SER A 335 -5.95 0.58 -10.59
N ASN A 336 -5.76 1.89 -10.80
CA ASN A 336 -6.53 2.70 -11.76
C ASN A 336 -5.70 3.21 -12.94
N LEU A 337 -4.48 2.74 -13.13
CA LEU A 337 -3.74 3.10 -14.35
C LEU A 337 -4.48 2.52 -15.56
N ALA A 338 -5.00 3.43 -16.40
CA ALA A 338 -5.46 3.06 -17.73
C ALA A 338 -4.23 2.68 -18.56
N GLU A 339 -4.25 1.47 -19.12
CA GLU A 339 -3.18 1.01 -20.02
C GLU A 339 -3.09 1.97 -21.22
N PRO A 340 -1.88 2.38 -21.66
CA PRO A 340 -1.72 3.24 -22.83
C PRO A 340 -2.31 2.58 -24.06
N LYS A 341 -3.25 3.24 -24.72
CA LYS A 341 -3.95 2.73 -25.91
C LYS A 341 -3.06 2.53 -27.16
N GLU A 342 -1.80 2.96 -27.14
CA GLU A 342 -1.07 3.25 -28.37
C GLU A 342 0.03 2.23 -28.76
N ARG A 343 0.51 1.31 -27.88
CA ARG A 343 1.56 0.35 -28.25
C ARG A 343 1.50 -0.95 -27.41
N PRO A 344 1.14 -2.11 -28.01
CA PRO A 344 1.13 -3.41 -27.32
C PRO A 344 2.51 -3.82 -26.74
N GLU A 345 3.61 -3.48 -27.42
CA GLU A 345 4.98 -3.78 -26.97
C GLU A 345 5.33 -3.05 -25.65
N ARG A 346 4.82 -1.81 -25.48
CA ARG A 346 5.03 -1.03 -24.27
C ARG A 346 4.21 -1.55 -23.07
N LEU A 347 3.14 -2.30 -23.34
CA LEU A 347 2.33 -2.93 -22.30
C LEU A 347 3.08 -4.05 -21.59
N GLN A 348 3.75 -4.93 -22.32
CA GLN A 348 4.55 -6.02 -21.74
C GLN A 348 5.71 -5.48 -20.91
N GLU A 349 6.39 -4.44 -21.40
CA GLU A 349 7.46 -3.76 -20.69
C GLU A 349 6.93 -3.11 -19.39
N LEU A 350 5.79 -2.39 -19.43
CA LEU A 350 5.16 -1.78 -18.27
C LEU A 350 4.67 -2.83 -17.26
N GLU A 351 4.11 -3.94 -17.72
CA GLU A 351 3.72 -5.05 -16.83
C GLU A 351 4.94 -5.64 -16.12
N LEU A 352 6.06 -5.80 -16.81
CA LEU A 352 7.30 -6.28 -16.24
C LEU A 352 7.88 -5.28 -15.21
N LEU A 353 7.96 -4.01 -15.58
CA LEU A 353 8.42 -2.93 -14.70
C LEU A 353 7.54 -2.78 -13.45
N THR A 354 6.23 -2.85 -13.62
CA THR A 354 5.26 -2.77 -12.52
C THR A 354 5.34 -3.98 -11.60
N ALA A 355 5.58 -5.17 -12.18
CA ALA A 355 5.69 -6.40 -11.40
C ALA A 355 6.98 -6.46 -10.56
N SER A 356 8.05 -5.77 -10.96
CA SER A 356 9.35 -5.76 -10.28
C SER A 356 9.67 -4.46 -9.55
N TRP A 357 8.94 -3.37 -9.80
CA TRP A 357 9.30 -2.02 -9.38
C TRP A 357 10.71 -1.59 -9.84
N SER A 358 11.00 -1.91 -11.09
CA SER A 358 12.30 -1.66 -11.70
C SER A 358 12.45 -0.22 -12.23
N ALA A 359 12.02 0.78 -11.47
CA ALA A 359 12.24 2.19 -11.79
C ALA A 359 12.94 2.91 -10.62
N PRO A 360 13.71 3.98 -10.88
CA PRO A 360 14.35 4.77 -9.83
C PRO A 360 13.36 5.44 -8.89
N ILE A 361 12.25 5.94 -9.43
CA ILE A 361 11.19 6.61 -8.65
C ILE A 361 9.89 5.85 -8.82
N ILE A 362 9.29 5.46 -7.71
CA ILE A 362 8.03 4.71 -7.69
C ILE A 362 6.98 5.54 -6.95
N ILE A 363 5.84 5.73 -7.58
CA ILE A 363 4.68 6.39 -6.99
C ILE A 363 3.58 5.34 -6.85
N THR A 364 3.15 5.08 -5.62
CA THR A 364 2.22 4.00 -5.35
C THR A 364 1.28 4.32 -4.20
N THR A 365 0.38 3.39 -3.84
CA THR A 365 -0.48 3.53 -2.68
C THR A 365 0.12 2.83 -1.45
N LEU A 366 -0.28 3.29 -0.26
CA LEU A 366 0.05 2.60 0.99
C LEU A 366 -0.39 1.12 0.96
N VAL A 367 -1.54 0.83 0.35
CA VAL A 367 -2.05 -0.54 0.15
C VAL A 367 -1.07 -1.39 -0.65
N GLN A 368 -0.52 -0.86 -1.74
CA GLN A 368 0.44 -1.61 -2.56
C GLN A 368 1.78 -1.83 -1.83
N LEU A 369 2.22 -0.84 -1.05
CA LEU A 369 3.41 -1.01 -0.20
C LEU A 369 3.23 -2.16 0.80
N LEU A 370 2.13 -2.18 1.54
CA LEU A 370 1.83 -3.24 2.51
C LEU A 370 1.57 -4.59 1.84
N ASN A 371 0.88 -4.61 0.68
CA ASN A 371 0.73 -5.83 -0.12
C ASN A 371 2.08 -6.45 -0.49
N THR A 372 3.08 -5.64 -0.79
CA THR A 372 4.44 -6.10 -1.11
C THR A 372 5.05 -6.87 0.07
N GLY A 373 4.83 -6.39 1.29
CA GLY A 373 5.28 -7.07 2.51
C GLY A 373 4.49 -8.33 2.86
N PHE A 374 3.16 -8.36 2.62
CA PHE A 374 2.31 -9.35 3.29
C PHE A 374 1.42 -10.18 2.37
N ARG A 375 1.06 -9.72 1.17
CA ARG A 375 0.15 -10.47 0.28
C ARG A 375 0.81 -11.71 -0.33
N GLY A 376 0.02 -12.79 -0.55
CA GLY A 376 0.52 -14.07 -1.06
C GLY A 376 0.75 -14.15 -2.57
N LYS A 377 0.41 -13.11 -3.36
CA LYS A 377 0.59 -13.10 -4.82
C LYS A 377 2.07 -12.95 -5.20
N SER A 378 2.55 -13.77 -6.13
CA SER A 378 3.95 -13.73 -6.61
C SER A 378 4.39 -12.36 -7.10
N SER A 379 3.51 -11.61 -7.78
CA SER A 379 3.81 -10.24 -8.23
C SER A 379 4.00 -9.25 -7.08
N ALA A 380 3.34 -9.44 -5.93
CA ALA A 380 3.54 -8.64 -4.75
C ALA A 380 4.87 -8.99 -4.06
N ILE A 381 5.16 -10.30 -3.94
CA ILE A 381 6.42 -10.79 -3.35
C ILE A 381 7.62 -10.30 -4.15
N ARG A 382 7.56 -10.39 -5.47
CA ARG A 382 8.62 -9.98 -6.39
C ARG A 382 9.13 -8.56 -6.12
N ARG A 383 8.27 -7.63 -5.74
CA ARG A 383 8.62 -6.22 -5.49
C ARG A 383 9.36 -5.97 -4.19
N PHE A 384 9.37 -6.92 -3.27
CA PHE A 384 9.83 -6.67 -1.90
C PHE A 384 11.32 -6.28 -1.84
N HIS A 385 12.16 -6.85 -2.70
CA HIS A 385 13.58 -6.49 -2.82
C HIS A 385 13.80 -5.01 -3.21
N ALA A 386 12.85 -4.40 -3.94
CA ALA A 386 12.96 -3.01 -4.38
C ALA A 386 12.95 -1.99 -3.21
N LEU A 387 12.52 -2.42 -2.03
CA LEU A 387 12.49 -1.60 -0.81
C LEU A 387 13.89 -1.47 -0.15
N CYS A 388 14.84 -2.35 -0.52
CA CYS A 388 16.18 -2.36 0.08
C CYS A 388 16.98 -1.12 -0.31
N GLY A 389 17.58 -0.45 0.70
CA GLY A 389 18.42 0.72 0.49
C GLY A 389 17.70 1.90 -0.19
N SER A 390 16.37 1.98 -0.09
CA SER A 390 15.54 3.01 -0.70
C SER A 390 15.17 4.13 0.27
N VAL A 391 14.68 5.25 -0.27
CA VAL A 391 13.97 6.28 0.52
C VAL A 391 12.48 6.08 0.32
N ILE A 392 11.74 5.78 1.40
CA ILE A 392 10.30 5.53 1.37
C ILE A 392 9.58 6.69 2.06
N VAL A 393 8.85 7.47 1.28
CA VAL A 393 8.02 8.58 1.79
C VAL A 393 6.58 8.07 1.92
N ILE A 394 6.07 8.03 3.16
CA ILE A 394 4.71 7.61 3.48
C ILE A 394 3.89 8.85 3.79
N ASP A 395 3.12 9.31 2.82
CA ASP A 395 2.25 10.48 2.99
C ASP A 395 0.94 10.11 3.67
N GLU A 396 0.45 11.02 4.51
CA GLU A 396 -0.75 10.85 5.34
C GLU A 396 -0.72 9.54 6.17
N VAL A 397 0.38 9.30 6.89
CA VAL A 397 0.62 8.06 7.67
C VAL A 397 -0.48 7.75 8.68
N GLN A 398 -1.25 8.74 9.14
CA GLN A 398 -2.39 8.53 10.04
C GLN A 398 -3.54 7.74 9.41
N THR A 399 -3.50 7.50 8.10
CA THR A 399 -4.50 6.67 7.41
C THR A 399 -4.25 5.18 7.51
N VAL A 400 -3.16 4.77 8.15
CA VAL A 400 -2.90 3.36 8.48
C VAL A 400 -4.02 2.86 9.41
N PRO A 401 -4.80 1.84 8.99
CA PRO A 401 -5.87 1.31 9.83
C PRO A 401 -5.34 0.77 11.17
N GLY A 402 -6.12 0.92 12.24
CA GLY A 402 -5.72 0.43 13.57
C GLY A 402 -5.32 -1.04 13.56
N LYS A 403 -6.09 -1.90 12.87
CA LYS A 403 -5.80 -3.34 12.72
C LYS A 403 -4.47 -3.67 12.00
N MET A 404 -3.87 -2.69 11.30
CA MET A 404 -2.59 -2.87 10.61
C MET A 404 -1.40 -2.32 11.39
N LEU A 405 -1.60 -1.70 12.57
CA LEU A 405 -0.51 -1.01 13.28
C LEU A 405 0.64 -1.93 13.63
N THR A 406 0.37 -3.13 14.15
CA THR A 406 1.41 -4.12 14.46
C THR A 406 2.25 -4.46 13.22
N LEU A 407 1.59 -4.88 12.14
CA LEU A 407 2.30 -5.24 10.90
C LEU A 407 3.04 -4.05 10.28
N PHE A 408 2.45 -2.86 10.34
CA PHE A 408 3.06 -1.64 9.83
C PHE A 408 4.32 -1.27 10.61
N ASN A 409 4.26 -1.21 11.94
CA ASN A 409 5.40 -0.84 12.76
C ASN A 409 6.54 -1.85 12.64
N LEU A 410 6.25 -3.15 12.68
CA LEU A 410 7.24 -4.20 12.49
C LEU A 410 7.85 -4.17 11.08
N ALA A 411 7.04 -3.89 10.03
CA ALA A 411 7.57 -3.69 8.69
C ALA A 411 8.49 -2.46 8.59
N VAL A 412 8.12 -1.34 9.22
CA VAL A 412 8.96 -0.13 9.30
C VAL A 412 10.29 -0.43 10.01
N ASN A 413 10.26 -1.15 11.14
CA ASN A 413 11.46 -1.58 11.85
C ASN A 413 12.37 -2.44 10.95
N PHE A 414 11.80 -3.47 10.30
CA PHE A 414 12.54 -4.34 9.39
C PHE A 414 13.13 -3.57 8.21
N LEU A 415 12.37 -2.69 7.57
CA LEU A 415 12.83 -1.94 6.40
C LEU A 415 13.92 -0.93 6.79
N SER A 416 13.77 -0.22 7.91
CA SER A 416 14.77 0.79 8.30
C SER A 416 16.05 0.18 8.83
N GLU A 417 15.98 -0.80 9.73
CA GLU A 417 17.15 -1.36 10.42
C GLU A 417 17.69 -2.62 9.73
N GLY A 418 16.81 -3.45 9.20
CA GLY A 418 17.18 -4.68 8.47
C GLY A 418 17.55 -4.41 7.02
N CYS A 419 16.78 -3.59 6.31
CA CYS A 419 16.95 -3.35 4.88
C CYS A 419 17.66 -2.03 4.52
N GLY A 420 18.10 -1.24 5.51
CA GLY A 420 18.80 0.02 5.29
C GLY A 420 17.97 1.07 4.54
N ALA A 421 16.63 0.96 4.57
CA ALA A 421 15.75 1.94 3.98
C ALA A 421 15.62 3.18 4.88
N THR A 422 15.52 4.36 4.28
CA THR A 422 15.19 5.59 4.99
C THR A 422 13.71 5.86 4.85
N ILE A 423 12.98 5.93 5.98
CA ILE A 423 11.52 6.08 5.97
C ILE A 423 11.15 7.48 6.46
N VAL A 424 10.31 8.18 5.70
CA VAL A 424 9.78 9.51 6.04
C VAL A 424 8.28 9.42 6.25
N LEU A 425 7.83 9.57 7.50
CA LEU A 425 6.43 9.56 7.90
C LEU A 425 5.88 10.98 7.80
N CYS A 426 5.08 11.26 6.77
CA CYS A 426 4.50 12.58 6.53
C CYS A 426 3.06 12.64 7.06
N SER A 427 2.74 13.68 7.85
CA SER A 427 1.38 13.97 8.32
C SER A 427 1.27 15.39 8.84
N ALA A 428 0.04 15.92 8.87
CA ALA A 428 -0.30 17.09 9.66
C ALA A 428 -0.72 16.72 11.10
N THR A 429 -1.11 15.46 11.30
CA THR A 429 -1.55 14.87 12.58
C THR A 429 -0.75 13.59 12.81
N GLN A 430 0.45 13.72 13.36
CA GLN A 430 1.36 12.58 13.54
C GLN A 430 0.80 11.59 14.55
N PRO A 431 0.60 10.30 14.14
CA PRO A 431 0.20 9.25 15.08
C PRO A 431 1.34 8.93 16.07
N CYS A 432 0.96 8.57 17.29
CA CYS A 432 1.89 8.16 18.35
C CYS A 432 2.26 6.68 18.17
N LEU A 433 2.98 6.32 17.10
CA LEU A 433 3.36 4.93 16.80
C LEU A 433 4.19 4.27 17.91
N GLU A 434 4.82 5.09 18.75
CA GLU A 434 5.52 4.67 19.97
C GLU A 434 4.59 4.21 21.10
N ALA A 435 3.29 4.46 21.00
CA ALA A 435 2.29 4.03 21.98
C ALA A 435 1.52 2.77 21.52
N ALA A 436 1.88 2.18 20.41
CA ALA A 436 1.33 0.92 19.93
C ALA A 436 1.89 -0.27 20.71
N ASP A 437 1.20 -1.42 20.66
CA ASP A 437 1.61 -2.66 21.34
C ASP A 437 2.98 -3.15 20.84
N HIS A 438 3.23 -2.99 19.53
CA HIS A 438 4.53 -3.23 18.89
C HIS A 438 5.05 -1.88 18.36
N PRO A 439 5.80 -1.10 19.18
CA PRO A 439 6.24 0.24 18.80
C PRO A 439 7.37 0.22 17.77
N LEU A 440 7.67 1.37 17.23
CA LEU A 440 8.88 1.56 16.44
C LEU A 440 10.11 1.35 17.32
N HIS A 441 11.09 0.57 16.81
CA HIS A 441 12.33 0.24 17.53
C HIS A 441 13.11 1.50 17.94
N ARG A 442 13.17 2.49 17.06
CA ARG A 442 13.74 3.80 17.36
C ARG A 442 12.70 4.90 17.25
N GLN A 443 12.81 5.90 18.12
CA GLN A 443 12.00 7.10 18.04
C GLN A 443 12.25 7.83 16.72
N PRO A 444 11.22 8.10 15.91
CA PRO A 444 11.39 8.85 14.68
C PRO A 444 11.95 10.25 14.93
N VAL A 445 12.86 10.69 14.06
CA VAL A 445 13.51 11.99 14.20
C VAL A 445 12.72 13.04 13.41
N ASP A 446 12.37 14.15 14.06
CA ASP A 446 11.71 15.27 13.39
C ASP A 446 12.65 15.94 12.37
N LEU A 447 12.19 16.04 11.11
CA LEU A 447 12.91 16.77 10.06
C LEU A 447 12.83 18.28 10.28
N VAL A 448 11.67 18.74 10.74
CA VAL A 448 11.44 20.16 11.03
C VAL A 448 11.16 20.32 12.51
N PRO A 449 11.97 21.09 13.23
CA PRO A 449 11.75 21.33 14.66
C PRO A 449 10.40 22.02 14.92
N GLN A 450 9.72 21.61 15.97
CA GLN A 450 8.44 22.19 16.40
C GLN A 450 8.64 23.57 17.05
N GLN A 451 8.77 24.60 16.22
CA GLN A 451 8.91 25.98 16.68
C GLN A 451 7.58 26.72 16.54
N LYS A 452 7.05 27.22 17.66
CA LYS A 452 5.77 27.95 17.71
C LYS A 452 5.66 29.04 16.64
N ALA A 453 6.72 29.83 16.45
CA ALA A 453 6.74 30.93 15.48
C ALA A 453 6.54 30.45 14.02
N LEU A 454 6.96 29.24 13.68
CA LEU A 454 6.73 28.66 12.36
C LEU A 454 5.28 28.23 12.17
N TRP A 455 4.68 27.67 13.22
CA TRP A 455 3.32 27.13 13.15
C TRP A 455 2.22 28.18 13.28
N ASP A 456 2.45 29.25 14.03
CA ASP A 456 1.48 30.35 14.19
C ASP A 456 1.09 31.00 12.84
N VAL A 457 2.00 30.96 11.84
CA VAL A 457 1.73 31.45 10.47
C VAL A 457 0.67 30.59 9.75
N PHE A 458 0.58 29.31 10.13
CA PHE A 458 -0.41 28.39 9.55
C PHE A 458 -1.70 28.30 10.36
N LYS A 459 -1.81 29.00 11.50
CA LYS A 459 -3.05 29.01 12.30
C LYS A 459 -4.15 29.80 11.60
N ARG A 460 -4.90 29.09 10.75
CA ARG A 460 -5.95 29.67 9.91
C ARG A 460 -7.36 29.37 10.41
N THR A 461 -7.46 28.42 11.33
CA THR A 461 -8.72 27.89 11.83
C THR A 461 -8.73 27.81 13.35
N ASP A 462 -9.94 27.86 13.92
CA ASP A 462 -10.20 27.67 15.33
C ASP A 462 -11.29 26.58 15.46
N ILE A 463 -10.91 25.42 15.96
CA ILE A 463 -11.81 24.28 16.14
C ILE A 463 -12.59 24.48 17.45
N GLN A 464 -13.91 24.53 17.33
CA GLN A 464 -14.82 24.80 18.44
C GLN A 464 -15.79 23.64 18.64
N ASN A 465 -15.86 23.13 19.85
CA ASN A 465 -16.91 22.19 20.24
C ASN A 465 -18.27 22.92 20.27
N ALA A 466 -19.15 22.58 19.32
CA ALA A 466 -20.47 23.17 19.18
C ALA A 466 -21.59 22.28 19.76
N GLY A 467 -21.22 21.30 20.60
CA GLY A 467 -22.17 20.44 21.30
C GLY A 467 -22.71 19.29 20.46
N CYS A 468 -23.97 18.93 20.69
CA CYS A 468 -24.65 17.83 20.04
C CYS A 468 -26.03 18.24 19.53
N ALA A 469 -26.47 17.63 18.44
CA ALA A 469 -27.81 17.88 17.85
C ALA A 469 -28.29 16.62 17.11
N LYS A 470 -29.57 16.50 16.84
CA LYS A 470 -30.15 15.51 15.93
C LYS A 470 -29.95 15.95 14.48
N LEU A 471 -30.01 15.00 13.56
CA LEU A 471 -29.79 15.27 12.14
C LEU A 471 -30.76 16.34 11.56
N GLU A 472 -32.01 16.34 11.99
CA GLU A 472 -33.00 17.35 11.58
C GLU A 472 -32.65 18.75 12.12
N GLU A 473 -32.17 18.86 13.36
CA GLU A 473 -31.71 20.12 13.96
C GLU A 473 -30.43 20.64 13.28
N LEU A 474 -29.58 19.72 12.82
CA LEU A 474 -28.34 20.06 12.08
C LEU A 474 -28.65 20.77 10.77
N SER A 475 -29.71 20.42 10.07
CA SER A 475 -30.17 21.14 8.88
C SER A 475 -30.44 22.62 9.16
N GLN A 476 -31.08 22.95 10.29
CA GLN A 476 -31.32 24.34 10.71
C GLN A 476 -30.04 25.06 11.09
N ILE A 477 -29.13 24.40 11.82
CA ILE A 477 -27.81 24.93 12.17
C ILE A 477 -26.98 25.22 10.91
N VAL A 478 -27.02 24.35 9.91
CA VAL A 478 -26.33 24.56 8.63
C VAL A 478 -26.88 25.80 7.93
N THR A 479 -28.21 25.96 7.84
CA THR A 479 -28.85 27.13 7.25
C THR A 479 -28.51 28.42 8.00
N GLU A 480 -28.47 28.38 9.35
CA GLU A 480 -28.06 29.52 10.17
C GLU A 480 -26.59 29.91 9.89
N VAL A 481 -25.66 28.95 9.87
CA VAL A 481 -24.26 29.23 9.56
C VAL A 481 -24.09 29.76 8.14
N LEU A 482 -24.79 29.17 7.17
CA LEU A 482 -24.77 29.60 5.76
C LEU A 482 -25.29 31.04 5.60
N SER A 483 -26.22 31.49 6.45
CA SER A 483 -26.69 32.87 6.42
C SER A 483 -25.59 33.89 6.71
N SER A 484 -24.54 33.48 7.43
CA SER A 484 -23.42 34.33 7.88
C SER A 484 -22.15 34.22 7.01
N CYS A 485 -22.16 33.47 5.92
CA CYS A 485 -20.99 33.25 5.07
C CYS A 485 -21.39 33.02 3.61
N ASP A 486 -20.41 33.16 2.70
CA ASP A 486 -20.61 32.92 1.26
C ASP A 486 -20.33 31.47 0.87
N SER A 487 -19.56 30.73 1.68
CA SER A 487 -19.25 29.33 1.41
C SER A 487 -19.12 28.52 2.69
N LEU A 488 -19.77 27.36 2.71
CA LEU A 488 -19.83 26.43 3.83
C LEU A 488 -19.55 25.00 3.36
N LEU A 489 -18.66 24.31 4.08
CA LEU A 489 -18.47 22.88 3.96
C LEU A 489 -19.08 22.18 5.18
N VAL A 490 -19.87 21.13 4.91
CA VAL A 490 -20.39 20.22 5.95
C VAL A 490 -19.85 18.83 5.67
N VAL A 491 -19.11 18.24 6.63
CA VAL A 491 -18.54 16.91 6.50
C VAL A 491 -19.22 15.96 7.47
N CYS A 492 -19.94 14.98 6.93
CA CYS A 492 -20.69 13.95 7.64
C CYS A 492 -19.87 12.65 7.75
N ASN A 493 -20.28 11.75 8.66
CA ASN A 493 -19.65 10.46 8.84
C ASN A 493 -20.22 9.39 7.89
N THR A 494 -21.48 9.50 7.49
CA THR A 494 -22.16 8.53 6.65
C THR A 494 -22.70 9.14 5.36
N LYS A 495 -22.82 8.29 4.32
CA LYS A 495 -23.45 8.68 3.03
C LYS A 495 -24.91 9.11 3.21
N LYS A 496 -25.64 8.50 4.16
CA LYS A 496 -27.07 8.80 4.42
C LYS A 496 -27.25 10.19 5.03
N GLU A 497 -26.43 10.56 5.99
CA GLU A 497 -26.48 11.91 6.59
C GLU A 497 -26.15 12.97 5.55
N ALA A 498 -25.12 12.72 4.73
CA ALA A 498 -24.73 13.65 3.68
C ALA A 498 -25.85 13.83 2.62
N ALA A 499 -26.50 12.74 2.22
CA ALA A 499 -27.63 12.82 1.28
C ALA A 499 -28.85 13.54 1.89
N PHE A 500 -29.20 13.23 3.14
CA PHE A 500 -30.31 13.90 3.86
C PHE A 500 -30.09 15.41 3.96
N LEU A 501 -28.93 15.85 4.39
CA LEU A 501 -28.61 17.28 4.50
C LEU A 501 -28.57 17.95 3.13
N PHE A 502 -28.03 17.28 2.11
CA PHE A 502 -28.05 17.81 0.76
C PHE A 502 -29.47 18.04 0.26
N GLU A 503 -30.36 17.07 0.43
CA GLU A 503 -31.78 17.18 0.03
C GLU A 503 -32.51 18.29 0.81
N SER A 504 -32.29 18.40 2.11
CA SER A 504 -32.92 19.43 2.95
C SER A 504 -32.52 20.86 2.59
N LEU A 505 -31.31 21.04 2.03
CA LEU A 505 -30.78 22.34 1.62
C LEU A 505 -31.16 22.75 0.20
N GLN A 506 -31.77 21.88 -0.61
CA GLN A 506 -32.20 22.21 -1.99
C GLN A 506 -33.25 23.34 -2.04
N ALA A 507 -34.00 23.51 -0.97
CA ALA A 507 -35.01 24.58 -0.87
C ALA A 507 -34.40 25.96 -0.56
N GLU A 508 -33.12 26.01 -0.17
CA GLU A 508 -32.45 27.25 0.22
C GLU A 508 -31.93 28.01 -1.03
N ASN A 509 -31.83 29.32 -0.92
CA ASN A 509 -31.29 30.14 -2.00
C ASN A 509 -29.73 30.06 -2.04
N CYS A 510 -29.24 28.86 -2.31
CA CYS A 510 -27.81 28.57 -2.37
C CYS A 510 -27.51 27.55 -3.48
N ARG A 511 -26.27 27.46 -3.90
CA ARG A 511 -25.78 26.42 -4.79
C ARG A 511 -25.26 25.25 -3.96
N CYS A 512 -26.00 24.15 -3.98
CA CYS A 512 -25.68 22.95 -3.22
C CYS A 512 -24.86 21.95 -4.05
N PHE A 513 -23.86 21.36 -3.41
CA PHE A 513 -23.05 20.26 -3.95
C PHE A 513 -23.03 19.10 -2.99
N HIS A 514 -23.03 17.89 -3.51
CA HIS A 514 -22.87 16.66 -2.75
C HIS A 514 -21.61 15.91 -3.19
N LEU A 515 -20.83 15.38 -2.23
CA LEU A 515 -19.65 14.56 -2.51
C LEU A 515 -19.59 13.36 -1.57
N SER A 516 -19.64 12.17 -2.11
CA SER A 516 -19.51 10.95 -1.29
C SER A 516 -18.90 9.79 -2.07
N ALA A 517 -18.52 8.73 -1.36
CA ALA A 517 -18.10 7.48 -1.97
C ALA A 517 -19.22 6.69 -2.66
N ALA A 518 -20.47 7.19 -2.63
CA ALA A 518 -21.58 6.67 -3.45
C ALA A 518 -21.49 7.11 -4.93
N MET A 519 -20.70 8.14 -5.21
CA MET A 519 -20.46 8.63 -6.56
C MET A 519 -19.26 7.90 -7.19
N CYS A 520 -19.36 7.56 -8.48
CA CYS A 520 -18.20 7.05 -9.22
C CYS A 520 -17.10 8.14 -9.35
N MET A 521 -15.89 7.73 -9.71
CA MET A 521 -14.74 8.65 -9.72
C MET A 521 -14.95 9.82 -10.70
N GLN A 522 -15.48 9.55 -11.88
CA GLN A 522 -15.76 10.59 -12.89
C GLN A 522 -16.81 11.61 -12.40
N HIS A 523 -17.89 11.14 -11.79
CA HIS A 523 -18.92 12.00 -11.21
C HIS A 523 -18.34 12.90 -10.10
N ARG A 524 -17.50 12.35 -9.20
CA ARG A 524 -16.82 13.15 -8.18
C ARG A 524 -15.89 14.21 -8.78
N ARG A 525 -15.14 13.85 -9.85
CA ARG A 525 -14.26 14.78 -10.55
C ARG A 525 -15.02 15.96 -11.16
N GLU A 526 -16.11 15.69 -11.85
CA GLU A 526 -16.97 16.71 -12.45
C GLU A 526 -17.63 17.62 -11.40
N THR A 527 -18.12 17.04 -10.31
CA THR A 527 -18.70 17.79 -9.17
C THR A 527 -17.64 18.68 -8.50
N LEU A 528 -16.42 18.18 -8.31
CA LEU A 528 -15.31 18.97 -7.76
C LEU A 528 -14.93 20.14 -8.67
N GLN A 529 -14.86 19.94 -9.98
CA GLN A 529 -14.60 21.00 -10.95
C GLN A 529 -15.70 22.07 -10.93
N ALA A 530 -16.96 21.65 -10.87
CA ALA A 530 -18.10 22.54 -10.77
C ALA A 530 -18.12 23.34 -9.45
N LEU A 531 -17.78 22.67 -8.33
CA LEU A 531 -17.63 23.30 -7.01
C LEU A 531 -16.49 24.33 -7.00
N GLN A 532 -15.31 23.97 -7.53
CA GLN A 532 -14.17 24.88 -7.65
C GLN A 532 -14.56 26.12 -8.47
N SER A 533 -15.17 25.92 -9.64
CA SER A 533 -15.64 27.01 -10.49
C SER A 533 -16.68 27.92 -9.82
N ALA A 534 -17.49 27.37 -8.89
CA ALA A 534 -18.44 28.15 -8.12
C ALA A 534 -17.75 28.96 -7.00
N LEU A 535 -16.72 28.42 -6.38
CA LEU A 535 -15.95 29.08 -5.32
C LEU A 535 -15.00 30.17 -5.85
N ASP A 536 -14.47 30.03 -7.08
CA ASP A 536 -13.54 30.97 -7.70
C ASP A 536 -14.23 32.27 -8.17
N LYS A 537 -15.56 32.32 -8.23
CA LYS A 537 -16.29 33.55 -8.59
C LYS A 537 -16.12 34.62 -7.51
N PRO A 538 -15.98 35.92 -7.89
CA PRO A 538 -15.95 37.00 -6.91
C PRO A 538 -17.17 37.01 -5.97
N SER A 539 -16.99 37.38 -4.72
CA SER A 539 -18.07 37.33 -3.69
C SER A 539 -19.31 38.16 -4.09
N ALA A 540 -19.13 39.28 -4.78
CA ALA A 540 -20.22 40.15 -5.26
C ALA A 540 -21.13 39.49 -6.30
N ASP A 541 -20.62 38.52 -7.08
CA ASP A 541 -21.34 37.85 -8.17
C ASP A 541 -21.68 36.40 -7.84
N ARG A 542 -21.32 35.95 -6.62
CA ARG A 542 -21.42 34.55 -6.19
C ARG A 542 -22.69 34.33 -5.38
N GLN A 543 -23.53 33.41 -5.87
CA GLN A 543 -24.54 32.78 -5.02
C GLN A 543 -23.85 32.03 -3.87
N ARG A 544 -24.43 31.99 -2.67
CA ARG A 544 -23.90 31.21 -1.57
C ARG A 544 -23.67 29.75 -1.98
N VAL A 545 -22.54 29.19 -1.59
CA VAL A 545 -22.13 27.82 -1.94
C VAL A 545 -22.11 26.96 -0.69
N VAL A 546 -22.81 25.83 -0.71
CA VAL A 546 -22.72 24.81 0.32
C VAL A 546 -22.28 23.49 -0.31
N CYS A 547 -21.31 22.83 0.29
CA CYS A 547 -20.91 21.47 -0.05
C CYS A 547 -21.16 20.55 1.13
N VAL A 548 -22.02 19.54 0.93
CA VAL A 548 -22.25 18.48 1.92
C VAL A 548 -21.48 17.25 1.45
N SER A 549 -20.54 16.79 2.26
CA SER A 549 -19.63 15.72 1.88
C SER A 549 -19.44 14.67 2.98
N THR A 550 -19.01 13.50 2.61
CA THR A 550 -18.34 12.57 3.53
C THR A 550 -16.83 12.84 3.56
N GLN A 551 -16.04 11.99 4.21
CA GLN A 551 -14.58 12.15 4.34
C GLN A 551 -13.83 12.29 3.01
N VAL A 552 -14.45 12.02 1.88
CA VAL A 552 -13.82 12.10 0.54
C VAL A 552 -13.25 13.48 0.19
N ILE A 553 -13.69 14.55 0.87
CA ILE A 553 -13.20 15.91 0.66
C ILE A 553 -12.00 16.26 1.57
N GLU A 554 -11.75 15.49 2.62
CA GLU A 554 -10.74 15.79 3.63
C GLU A 554 -9.32 15.72 3.06
N ALA A 555 -9.09 14.87 2.05
CA ALA A 555 -7.80 14.66 1.44
C ALA A 555 -7.84 14.81 -0.10
N GLY A 556 -6.74 15.21 -0.71
CA GLY A 556 -6.58 15.23 -2.18
C GLY A 556 -7.34 16.33 -2.93
N VAL A 557 -7.85 17.37 -2.25
CA VAL A 557 -8.62 18.44 -2.89
C VAL A 557 -8.09 19.81 -2.48
N ASP A 558 -7.85 20.70 -3.43
CA ASP A 558 -7.39 22.08 -3.17
C ASP A 558 -8.55 23.08 -3.26
N ILE A 559 -9.43 23.02 -2.25
CA ILE A 559 -10.62 23.88 -2.14
C ILE A 559 -10.62 24.60 -0.79
N SER A 560 -11.10 25.84 -0.78
CA SER A 560 -11.18 26.69 0.41
C SER A 560 -12.63 27.16 0.66
N PHE A 561 -13.10 26.98 1.89
CA PHE A 561 -14.39 27.46 2.36
C PHE A 561 -14.23 28.51 3.46
N GLN A 562 -15.19 29.41 3.61
CA GLN A 562 -15.17 30.39 4.69
C GLN A 562 -15.49 29.79 6.06
N ARG A 563 -16.33 28.73 6.09
CA ARG A 563 -16.75 28.02 7.32
C ARG A 563 -16.78 26.53 7.07
N VAL A 564 -16.56 25.77 8.14
CA VAL A 564 -16.65 24.31 8.12
C VAL A 564 -17.46 23.84 9.33
N ILE A 565 -18.37 22.91 9.08
CA ILE A 565 -19.01 22.08 10.09
C ILE A 565 -18.52 20.66 9.90
N ARG A 566 -17.97 20.05 10.94
CA ARG A 566 -17.55 18.64 10.94
C ARG A 566 -18.33 17.87 11.97
N PHE A 567 -18.98 16.79 11.56
CA PHE A 567 -19.54 15.85 12.51
C PHE A 567 -18.42 15.21 13.33
N SER A 568 -18.69 14.97 14.60
CA SER A 568 -17.67 14.39 15.50
C SER A 568 -17.08 13.11 14.94
N ALA A 569 -15.75 13.04 14.87
CA ALA A 569 -14.96 11.94 14.35
C ALA A 569 -13.60 11.91 15.07
N GLY A 570 -12.63 11.15 14.55
CA GLY A 570 -11.24 11.26 15.01
C GLY A 570 -10.65 12.64 14.76
N MET A 571 -9.75 13.09 15.64
CA MET A 571 -9.12 14.41 15.51
C MET A 571 -8.27 14.55 14.25
N ASP A 572 -7.74 13.47 13.74
CA ASP A 572 -7.07 13.40 12.43
C ASP A 572 -7.98 13.87 11.29
N SER A 573 -9.18 13.34 11.23
CA SER A 573 -10.24 13.71 10.28
C SER A 573 -10.74 15.16 10.53
N VAL A 574 -10.94 15.55 11.78
CA VAL A 574 -11.35 16.92 12.15
C VAL A 574 -10.32 17.95 11.67
N VAL A 575 -9.03 17.71 11.87
CA VAL A 575 -7.96 18.61 11.42
C VAL A 575 -7.85 18.65 9.91
N GLN A 576 -8.07 17.53 9.22
CA GLN A 576 -8.11 17.49 7.75
C GLN A 576 -9.27 18.31 7.18
N ALA A 577 -10.47 18.17 7.75
CA ALA A 577 -11.62 18.98 7.40
C ALA A 577 -11.38 20.48 7.70
N ALA A 578 -10.78 20.80 8.87
CA ALA A 578 -10.37 22.15 9.20
C ALA A 578 -9.36 22.73 8.19
N GLY A 579 -8.49 21.89 7.61
CA GLY A 579 -7.58 22.27 6.54
C GLY A 579 -8.26 22.71 5.24
N ARG A 580 -9.58 22.55 5.10
CA ARG A 580 -10.40 23.09 4.00
C ARG A 580 -11.05 24.43 4.37
N CYS A 581 -10.91 24.89 5.59
CA CYS A 581 -11.41 26.18 6.05
C CYS A 581 -10.32 27.24 5.93
N ASN A 582 -10.63 28.39 5.32
CA ASN A 582 -9.68 29.51 5.17
C ASN A 582 -8.30 29.06 4.65
N ARG A 583 -8.30 28.12 3.72
CA ARG A 583 -7.07 27.44 3.23
C ARG A 583 -6.05 28.39 2.65
N HIS A 584 -6.51 29.43 1.99
CA HIS A 584 -5.66 30.44 1.33
C HIS A 584 -5.42 31.67 2.19
N ALA A 585 -5.80 31.64 3.48
CA ALA A 585 -5.64 32.75 4.42
C ALA A 585 -6.32 34.06 3.98
N GLU A 586 -7.47 33.96 3.33
CA GLU A 586 -8.26 35.11 2.88
C GLU A 586 -8.82 35.90 4.08
N GLN A 587 -9.12 35.22 5.16
CA GLN A 587 -9.57 35.81 6.42
C GLN A 587 -8.37 36.09 7.31
N LYS A 588 -8.26 37.34 7.83
CA LYS A 588 -7.18 37.76 8.72
C LYS A 588 -7.20 37.09 10.11
N LYS A 589 -8.39 36.65 10.56
CA LYS A 589 -8.55 35.93 11.82
C LYS A 589 -8.76 34.46 11.54
N PRO A 590 -8.37 33.55 12.46
CA PRO A 590 -8.70 32.13 12.33
C PRO A 590 -10.22 31.95 12.15
N ALA A 591 -10.59 31.19 11.13
CA ALA A 591 -11.98 30.90 10.81
C ALA A 591 -12.51 29.79 11.73
N PRO A 592 -13.73 29.90 12.28
CA PRO A 592 -14.30 28.88 13.15
C PRO A 592 -14.64 27.62 12.36
N VAL A 593 -14.24 26.48 12.91
CA VAL A 593 -14.63 25.14 12.49
C VAL A 593 -15.51 24.55 13.60
N ARG A 594 -16.78 24.30 13.31
CA ARG A 594 -17.73 23.78 14.31
C ARG A 594 -17.68 22.25 14.32
N LEU A 595 -17.26 21.67 15.43
CA LEU A 595 -17.31 20.23 15.70
C LEU A 595 -18.63 19.93 16.40
N ILE A 596 -19.51 19.14 15.77
CA ILE A 596 -20.87 18.84 16.27
C ILE A 596 -21.05 17.32 16.32
N ARG A 597 -21.56 16.80 17.43
CA ARG A 597 -21.93 15.38 17.55
C ARG A 597 -23.38 15.18 17.08
N CYS A 598 -23.58 14.38 16.05
CA CYS A 598 -24.91 13.91 15.64
C CYS A 598 -25.36 12.80 16.60
N THR A 599 -26.51 12.96 17.27
CA THR A 599 -26.93 12.06 18.35
C THR A 599 -27.70 10.84 17.85
N ASP A 600 -28.24 10.90 16.65
CA ASP A 600 -29.02 9.85 15.99
C ASP A 600 -28.30 9.20 14.80
N GLU A 601 -26.99 9.48 14.64
CA GLU A 601 -26.17 8.82 13.63
C GLU A 601 -26.05 7.31 13.90
N ARG A 602 -26.00 6.54 12.81
CA ARG A 602 -25.88 5.09 12.88
C ARG A 602 -24.53 4.64 12.31
N LEU A 603 -23.58 4.36 13.21
CA LEU A 603 -22.20 4.00 12.88
C LEU A 603 -21.93 2.49 12.96
N ARG A 604 -22.97 1.64 12.78
CA ARG A 604 -22.77 0.19 12.80
C ARG A 604 -21.79 -0.24 11.69
N GLY A 605 -20.73 -0.95 12.05
CA GLY A 605 -19.66 -1.38 11.13
C GLY A 605 -18.68 -0.27 10.76
N LEU A 606 -18.68 0.86 11.48
CA LEU A 606 -17.73 1.96 11.34
C LEU A 606 -16.96 2.16 12.66
N ASP A 607 -16.40 1.06 13.18
CA ASP A 607 -15.78 1.00 14.50
C ASP A 607 -14.63 2.01 14.67
N ASP A 608 -13.84 2.25 13.61
CA ASP A 608 -12.78 3.25 13.64
C ASP A 608 -13.32 4.67 13.88
N ILE A 609 -14.48 5.02 13.30
CA ILE A 609 -15.13 6.31 13.55
C ILE A 609 -15.60 6.38 15.00
N VAL A 610 -16.22 5.33 15.52
CA VAL A 610 -16.70 5.27 16.91
C VAL A 610 -15.55 5.44 17.90
N ARG A 611 -14.44 4.72 17.68
CA ARG A 611 -13.23 4.85 18.53
C ARG A 611 -12.63 6.25 18.45
N GLY A 612 -12.52 6.79 17.25
CA GLY A 612 -12.06 8.16 17.03
C GLY A 612 -12.93 9.18 17.73
N GLN A 613 -14.27 9.03 17.71
CA GLN A 613 -15.22 9.89 18.44
C GLN A 613 -15.01 9.80 19.97
N ASN A 614 -14.79 8.59 20.48
CA ASN A 614 -14.57 8.40 21.91
C ASN A 614 -13.27 9.06 22.37
N ALA A 615 -12.18 8.87 21.65
CA ALA A 615 -10.91 9.52 21.93
C ALA A 615 -11.00 11.06 21.81
N THR A 616 -11.73 11.57 20.78
CA THR A 616 -12.02 13.01 20.64
C THR A 616 -12.84 13.54 21.78
N THR A 617 -13.86 12.82 22.26
CA THR A 617 -14.69 13.21 23.40
C THR A 617 -13.86 13.29 24.68
N ALA A 618 -12.93 12.35 24.89
CA ALA A 618 -12.00 12.38 26.01
C ALA A 618 -11.07 13.60 25.93
N LEU A 619 -10.56 13.94 24.73
CA LEU A 619 -9.78 15.15 24.53
C LEU A 619 -10.58 16.42 24.83
N LEU A 620 -11.81 16.56 24.32
CA LEU A 620 -12.68 17.71 24.55
C LEU A 620 -12.95 17.90 26.05
N THR A 621 -13.13 16.80 26.78
CA THR A 621 -13.32 16.80 28.23
C THR A 621 -12.06 17.26 28.97
N ALA A 622 -10.88 16.80 28.56
CA ALA A 622 -9.61 17.24 29.16
C ALA A 622 -9.32 18.70 28.79
N PHE A 623 -9.56 19.10 27.56
CA PHE A 623 -9.37 20.46 27.06
C PHE A 623 -10.24 21.47 27.79
N SER A 624 -11.50 21.13 28.09
CA SER A 624 -12.40 22.02 28.85
C SER A 624 -11.94 22.29 30.31
N LYS A 625 -11.18 21.35 30.90
CA LYS A 625 -10.67 21.47 32.28
C LYS A 625 -9.33 22.20 32.35
N THR A 626 -8.44 21.94 31.39
CA THR A 626 -7.05 22.43 31.40
C THR A 626 -6.62 22.85 29.98
N PRO A 627 -7.24 23.90 29.38
CA PRO A 627 -6.95 24.31 28.01
C PRO A 627 -5.50 24.78 27.82
N GLU A 628 -4.83 25.25 28.84
CA GLU A 628 -3.43 25.69 28.84
C GLU A 628 -2.47 24.54 28.53
N VAL A 629 -2.76 23.31 28.95
CA VAL A 629 -1.97 22.10 28.61
C VAL A 629 -1.97 21.85 27.13
N PHE A 630 -3.04 22.22 26.45
CA PHE A 630 -3.26 22.05 25.01
C PHE A 630 -3.00 23.35 24.22
N ARG A 631 -2.29 24.32 24.82
CA ARG A 631 -2.01 25.64 24.22
C ARG A 631 -3.25 26.41 23.76
N HIS A 632 -4.41 26.17 24.37
CA HIS A 632 -5.71 26.72 23.95
C HIS A 632 -6.05 26.42 22.47
N ASP A 633 -5.60 25.26 21.96
CA ASP A 633 -5.78 24.86 20.54
C ASP A 633 -6.02 23.35 20.43
N LEU A 634 -7.23 22.96 19.97
CA LEU A 634 -7.58 21.57 19.73
C LEU A 634 -6.77 20.92 18.59
N SER A 635 -6.14 21.70 17.72
CA SER A 635 -5.24 21.23 16.67
C SER A 635 -3.76 21.22 17.07
N SER A 636 -3.44 21.59 18.32
CA SER A 636 -2.07 21.60 18.82
C SER A 636 -1.45 20.19 18.83
N GLU A 637 -0.13 20.12 18.80
CA GLU A 637 0.61 18.85 18.90
C GLU A 637 0.24 18.09 20.18
N GLU A 638 0.08 18.81 21.30
CA GLU A 638 -0.32 18.23 22.58
C GLU A 638 -1.71 17.61 22.53
N SER A 639 -2.66 18.27 21.84
CA SER A 639 -4.01 17.74 21.61
C SER A 639 -3.98 16.47 20.75
N ILE A 640 -3.23 16.49 19.66
CA ILE A 640 -3.11 15.35 18.74
C ILE A 640 -2.41 14.18 19.43
N ARG A 641 -1.34 14.45 20.19
CA ARG A 641 -0.65 13.42 20.97
C ARG A 641 -1.56 12.80 22.04
N PHE A 642 -2.33 13.61 22.75
CA PHE A 642 -3.32 13.12 23.73
C PHE A 642 -4.36 12.24 23.05
N TYR A 643 -4.90 12.68 21.92
CA TYR A 643 -5.89 11.94 21.14
C TYR A 643 -5.36 10.56 20.71
N TYR A 644 -4.17 10.48 20.10
CA TYR A 644 -3.63 9.19 19.64
C TYR A 644 -3.24 8.26 20.78
N ARG A 645 -2.66 8.78 21.86
CA ARG A 645 -2.41 7.97 23.04
C ARG A 645 -3.70 7.37 23.58
N ARG A 646 -4.75 8.18 23.67
CA ARG A 646 -6.06 7.70 24.11
C ARG A 646 -6.65 6.69 23.15
N LEU A 647 -6.57 6.93 21.85
CA LEU A 647 -7.03 6.01 20.81
C LEU A 647 -6.37 4.64 20.93
N TYR A 648 -5.04 4.60 21.09
CA TYR A 648 -4.29 3.33 21.09
C TYR A 648 -4.39 2.59 22.44
N THR A 649 -4.45 3.27 23.57
CA THR A 649 -4.58 2.63 24.89
C THR A 649 -6.01 2.15 25.20
N GLU A 650 -7.02 2.69 24.54
CA GLU A 650 -8.42 2.23 24.69
C GLU A 650 -8.82 1.18 23.65
N MET A 651 -7.93 0.84 22.74
CA MET A 651 -8.13 -0.29 21.85
C MET A 651 -8.16 -1.58 22.67
N GLU A 652 -9.14 -2.43 22.41
CA GLU A 652 -9.16 -3.78 22.99
C GLU A 652 -7.87 -4.53 22.64
N PRO A 653 -7.33 -5.35 23.55
CA PRO A 653 -6.17 -6.18 23.25
C PRO A 653 -6.38 -6.95 21.92
N GLY A 654 -5.42 -6.88 21.03
CA GLY A 654 -5.47 -7.50 19.70
C GLY A 654 -6.17 -6.69 18.61
N PHE A 655 -6.67 -5.48 18.90
CA PHE A 655 -7.25 -4.63 17.84
C PHE A 655 -6.20 -3.98 16.92
N GLN A 656 -4.97 -3.87 17.40
CA GLN A 656 -3.85 -3.36 16.60
C GLN A 656 -3.30 -4.42 15.61
N ASP A 657 -3.86 -5.62 15.65
CA ASP A 657 -3.52 -6.72 14.77
C ASP A 657 -4.79 -7.32 14.13
N ASP A 658 -4.71 -7.66 12.85
CA ASP A 658 -5.86 -8.18 12.09
C ASP A 658 -6.20 -9.59 12.58
N GLN A 659 -7.27 -9.70 13.36
CA GLN A 659 -7.74 -10.93 13.95
C GLN A 659 -8.68 -11.66 13.01
N THR A 660 -8.33 -12.88 12.63
CA THR A 660 -9.23 -13.74 11.88
C THR A 660 -9.94 -14.70 12.85
N GLN A 661 -11.26 -14.78 12.80
CA GLN A 661 -12.04 -15.62 13.72
C GLN A 661 -11.61 -17.11 13.73
N ALA A 662 -11.18 -17.61 12.56
CA ALA A 662 -10.81 -19.01 12.38
C ALA A 662 -9.34 -19.32 12.71
N HIS A 663 -8.42 -18.35 12.50
CA HIS A 663 -6.98 -18.66 12.44
C HIS A 663 -6.12 -17.88 13.44
N GLY A 664 -6.69 -16.94 14.18
CA GLY A 664 -5.94 -16.02 15.05
C GLY A 664 -5.42 -14.79 14.29
N SER A 665 -4.42 -14.11 14.82
CA SER A 665 -3.93 -12.88 14.23
C SER A 665 -2.96 -13.13 13.07
N LEU A 666 -2.92 -12.19 12.11
CA LEU A 666 -1.96 -12.23 11.02
C LEU A 666 -0.51 -12.15 11.54
N TYR A 667 -0.27 -11.38 12.60
CA TYR A 667 1.04 -11.30 13.24
C TYR A 667 1.50 -12.68 13.73
N HIS A 668 0.67 -13.40 14.48
CA HIS A 668 0.99 -14.74 14.94
C HIS A 668 1.24 -15.74 13.79
N LEU A 669 0.43 -15.68 12.73
CA LEU A 669 0.62 -16.54 11.55
C LEU A 669 1.94 -16.28 10.83
N LEU A 670 2.42 -15.02 10.83
CA LEU A 670 3.68 -14.58 10.19
C LEU A 670 4.89 -14.63 11.13
N ALA A 671 4.68 -14.89 12.41
CA ALA A 671 5.74 -15.05 13.41
C ALA A 671 5.99 -16.53 13.71
N ASP A 672 5.72 -16.96 14.93
CA ASP A 672 5.96 -18.32 15.44
C ASP A 672 4.79 -19.29 15.19
N ASN A 673 3.65 -18.78 14.68
CA ASN A 673 2.47 -19.55 14.31
C ASN A 673 2.02 -20.54 15.42
N PRO A 674 1.83 -20.10 16.66
CA PRO A 674 1.71 -20.98 17.84
C PRO A 674 0.57 -21.99 17.71
N ARG A 675 -0.57 -21.56 17.17
CA ARG A 675 -1.75 -22.42 17.02
C ARG A 675 -1.51 -23.69 16.21
N TYR A 676 -0.73 -23.58 15.12
CA TYR A 676 -0.44 -24.71 14.24
C TYR A 676 0.89 -25.38 14.57
N ALA A 677 1.84 -24.66 15.15
CA ALA A 677 3.09 -25.19 15.65
C ALA A 677 2.86 -26.20 16.78
N ASP A 678 2.00 -25.90 17.76
CA ASP A 678 1.65 -26.80 18.86
C ASP A 678 0.99 -28.09 18.38
N ALA A 679 0.21 -28.03 17.31
CA ALA A 679 -0.39 -29.20 16.69
C ALA A 679 0.60 -30.02 15.83
N ASN A 680 1.79 -29.48 15.51
CA ASN A 680 2.84 -30.08 14.69
C ASN A 680 4.20 -30.07 15.40
N CYS A 681 4.23 -30.46 16.66
CA CYS A 681 5.42 -30.37 17.53
C CYS A 681 6.71 -30.90 16.88
N ALA A 682 6.67 -32.05 16.21
CA ALA A 682 7.86 -32.65 15.58
C ALA A 682 8.49 -31.76 14.48
N GLN A 683 7.67 -31.04 13.71
CA GLN A 683 8.18 -30.09 12.72
C GLN A 683 8.64 -28.80 13.39
N ALA A 684 7.89 -28.29 14.37
CA ALA A 684 8.25 -27.09 15.13
C ALA A 684 9.52 -27.28 15.96
N GLU A 685 9.84 -28.49 16.39
CA GLU A 685 11.11 -28.83 17.06
C GLU A 685 12.27 -28.92 16.06
N ARG A 686 11.99 -29.34 14.83
CA ARG A 686 13.03 -29.58 13.81
C ARG A 686 13.41 -28.34 13.03
N TYR A 687 12.45 -27.44 12.75
CA TYR A 687 12.65 -26.26 11.91
C TYR A 687 12.30 -24.97 12.64
N LEU A 688 13.10 -23.93 12.42
CA LEU A 688 12.87 -22.59 12.95
C LEU A 688 11.73 -21.88 12.22
N LEU A 689 11.65 -22.04 10.89
CA LEU A 689 10.60 -21.42 10.10
C LEU A 689 9.25 -22.12 10.33
N ARG A 690 8.29 -21.40 10.93
CA ARG A 690 6.96 -21.91 11.30
C ARG A 690 5.84 -21.14 10.62
N GLN A 691 6.14 -20.06 9.93
CA GLN A 691 5.18 -19.11 9.39
C GLN A 691 4.20 -19.75 8.42
N ALA A 692 2.92 -19.36 8.53
CA ALA A 692 1.87 -19.71 7.59
C ALA A 692 1.73 -18.63 6.50
N PHE A 693 2.76 -18.48 5.67
CA PHE A 693 2.86 -17.39 4.68
C PHE A 693 1.74 -17.38 3.66
N ARG A 694 1.34 -18.56 3.15
CA ARG A 694 0.28 -18.71 2.16
C ARG A 694 -1.08 -18.33 2.76
N LEU A 695 -1.37 -18.87 3.95
CA LEU A 695 -2.62 -18.60 4.67
C LEU A 695 -2.69 -17.11 5.01
N ALA A 696 -1.69 -16.57 5.70
CA ALA A 696 -1.65 -15.15 6.07
C ALA A 696 -1.75 -14.25 4.83
N GLY A 697 -1.02 -14.56 3.76
CA GLY A 697 -1.06 -13.80 2.51
C GLY A 697 -2.41 -13.87 1.78
N SER A 698 -3.22 -14.91 1.98
CA SER A 698 -4.58 -15.02 1.46
C SER A 698 -5.60 -14.24 2.28
N LEU A 699 -5.37 -14.15 3.60
CA LEU A 699 -6.23 -13.42 4.54
C LEU A 699 -5.89 -11.92 4.61
N PHE A 700 -4.68 -11.54 4.21
CA PHE A 700 -4.20 -10.17 4.33
C PHE A 700 -5.01 -9.19 3.49
N GLN A 701 -5.62 -8.21 4.17
CA GLN A 701 -6.38 -7.10 3.58
C GLN A 701 -6.14 -5.84 4.39
N VAL A 702 -5.60 -4.79 3.76
CA VAL A 702 -5.35 -3.51 4.44
C VAL A 702 -6.64 -2.85 4.89
N PHE A 703 -7.66 -2.86 4.01
CA PHE A 703 -9.01 -2.41 4.30
C PHE A 703 -9.96 -3.59 4.13
N ASP A 704 -11.05 -3.63 4.90
CA ASP A 704 -12.08 -4.66 4.75
C ASP A 704 -12.80 -4.47 3.42
N GLU A 705 -12.36 -5.19 2.41
CA GLU A 705 -12.90 -5.14 1.05
C GLU A 705 -13.82 -6.33 0.77
N ASP A 706 -14.94 -6.44 1.49
CA ASP A 706 -16.06 -7.27 1.03
C ASP A 706 -16.96 -6.44 0.10
N THR A 707 -16.31 -5.80 -0.90
CA THR A 707 -16.98 -4.94 -1.86
C THR A 707 -16.82 -5.45 -3.29
N SER A 708 -17.88 -5.29 -4.09
CA SER A 708 -17.87 -5.54 -5.52
C SER A 708 -17.97 -4.23 -6.30
N ALA A 709 -17.24 -4.13 -7.41
CA ALA A 709 -17.31 -2.98 -8.30
C ALA A 709 -18.52 -3.10 -9.22
N LEU A 710 -19.38 -2.09 -9.23
CA LEU A 710 -20.54 -1.98 -10.13
C LEU A 710 -20.31 -0.84 -11.13
N LEU A 711 -20.35 -1.14 -12.42
CA LEU A 711 -20.35 -0.12 -13.48
C LEU A 711 -21.69 0.59 -13.48
N VAL A 712 -21.68 1.92 -13.25
CA VAL A 712 -22.89 2.73 -13.10
C VAL A 712 -23.27 3.46 -14.39
N PRO A 713 -24.57 3.72 -14.60
CA PRO A 713 -25.08 4.39 -15.81
C PRO A 713 -24.95 5.92 -15.72
N TYR A 714 -23.76 6.43 -15.37
CA TYR A 714 -23.47 7.86 -15.28
C TYR A 714 -22.67 8.32 -16.50
N GLY A 715 -23.14 9.38 -17.18
CA GLY A 715 -22.47 9.93 -18.36
C GLY A 715 -22.09 8.84 -19.37
N ARG A 716 -20.83 8.79 -19.78
CA ARG A 716 -20.30 7.76 -20.70
C ARG A 716 -20.35 6.33 -20.15
N GLY A 717 -20.51 6.15 -18.83
CA GLY A 717 -20.71 4.82 -18.22
C GLY A 717 -21.90 4.07 -18.82
N ARG A 718 -22.98 4.76 -19.23
CA ARG A 718 -24.13 4.17 -19.93
C ARG A 718 -23.75 3.61 -21.30
N GLU A 719 -22.93 4.31 -22.05
CA GLU A 719 -22.43 3.86 -23.35
C GLU A 719 -21.53 2.64 -23.21
N LEU A 720 -20.64 2.64 -22.20
CA LEU A 720 -19.77 1.52 -21.88
C LEU A 720 -20.57 0.28 -21.46
N GLN A 721 -21.63 0.44 -20.66
CA GLN A 721 -22.53 -0.67 -20.33
C GLN A 721 -23.14 -1.29 -21.60
N ASN A 722 -23.62 -0.48 -22.53
CA ASN A 722 -24.21 -0.96 -23.78
C ASN A 722 -23.16 -1.67 -24.66
N THR A 723 -21.98 -1.12 -24.77
CA THR A 723 -20.88 -1.73 -25.54
C THR A 723 -20.52 -3.11 -24.97
N LEU A 724 -20.39 -3.21 -23.63
CA LEU A 724 -20.08 -4.47 -22.95
C LEU A 724 -21.22 -5.49 -23.05
N ARG A 725 -22.49 -5.08 -22.95
CA ARG A 725 -23.65 -5.95 -23.19
C ARG A 725 -23.64 -6.52 -24.61
N ASN A 726 -23.41 -5.68 -25.62
CA ASN A 726 -23.32 -6.10 -27.02
C ASN A 726 -22.15 -7.09 -27.23
N ALA A 727 -20.97 -6.80 -26.69
CA ALA A 727 -19.82 -7.68 -26.76
C ALA A 727 -20.04 -9.03 -26.08
N ALA A 728 -20.80 -9.06 -24.97
CA ALA A 728 -21.15 -10.31 -24.29
C ALA A 728 -22.11 -11.22 -25.09
N GLN A 729 -22.97 -10.62 -25.94
CA GLN A 729 -23.95 -11.35 -26.77
C GLN A 729 -23.36 -11.91 -28.06
N VAL A 730 -22.14 -11.55 -28.45
CA VAL A 730 -21.51 -12.05 -29.67
C VAL A 730 -21.15 -13.51 -29.49
N TYR A 731 -21.79 -14.40 -30.33
CA TYR A 731 -21.42 -15.81 -30.47
C TYR A 731 -20.27 -15.91 -31.48
N GLY A 732 -19.07 -16.31 -31.03
CA GLY A 732 -17.91 -16.45 -31.88
C GLY A 732 -16.65 -15.81 -31.29
N GLN A 733 -15.68 -15.46 -32.16
CA GLN A 733 -14.43 -14.86 -31.74
C GLN A 733 -14.68 -13.46 -31.20
N LYS A 734 -14.52 -13.26 -29.88
CA LYS A 734 -14.68 -11.97 -29.21
C LYS A 734 -13.43 -11.12 -29.44
N ASP A 735 -13.63 -9.83 -29.71
CA ASP A 735 -12.54 -8.86 -29.76
C ASP A 735 -12.14 -8.48 -28.33
N TRP A 736 -11.25 -9.27 -27.75
CA TRP A 736 -10.77 -9.08 -26.38
C TRP A 736 -10.01 -7.77 -26.20
N ALA A 737 -9.41 -7.20 -27.25
CA ALA A 737 -8.72 -5.93 -27.17
C ALA A 737 -9.70 -4.78 -26.93
N VAL A 738 -10.82 -4.76 -27.67
CA VAL A 738 -11.90 -3.78 -27.47
C VAL A 738 -12.55 -3.94 -26.11
N ILE A 739 -12.84 -5.19 -25.68
CA ILE A 739 -13.44 -5.45 -24.37
C ILE A 739 -12.51 -4.95 -23.25
N ARG A 740 -11.22 -5.23 -23.34
CA ARG A 740 -10.20 -4.80 -22.35
C ARG A 740 -10.13 -3.27 -22.26
N SER A 741 -10.08 -2.60 -23.42
CA SER A 741 -10.11 -1.13 -23.47
C SER A 741 -11.37 -0.53 -22.83
N CYS A 742 -12.54 -1.15 -23.07
CA CYS A 742 -13.79 -0.72 -22.43
C CYS A 742 -13.79 -0.95 -20.91
N ILE A 743 -13.22 -2.05 -20.43
CA ILE A 743 -13.09 -2.35 -19.00
C ILE A 743 -12.20 -1.32 -18.32
N ASP A 744 -11.08 -0.95 -18.94
CA ASP A 744 -10.16 0.05 -18.38
C ASP A 744 -10.82 1.42 -18.27
N GLU A 745 -11.53 1.85 -19.28
CA GLU A 745 -12.31 3.09 -19.24
C GLU A 745 -13.43 3.02 -18.19
N ALA A 746 -14.08 1.86 -18.05
CA ALA A 746 -15.16 1.62 -17.10
C ALA A 746 -14.74 1.78 -15.63
N LYS A 747 -13.44 1.60 -15.31
CA LYS A 747 -12.92 1.80 -13.94
C LYS A 747 -13.29 3.17 -13.36
N GLY A 748 -13.30 4.23 -14.18
CA GLY A 748 -13.70 5.58 -13.78
C GLY A 748 -15.20 5.74 -13.48
N TYR A 749 -16.01 4.80 -13.92
CA TYR A 749 -17.47 4.82 -13.80
C TYR A 749 -18.00 3.71 -12.88
N CYS A 750 -17.14 3.12 -12.05
CA CYS A 750 -17.53 2.11 -11.07
C CYS A 750 -17.74 2.72 -9.68
N VAL A 751 -18.65 2.11 -8.93
CA VAL A 751 -18.83 2.31 -7.49
C VAL A 751 -18.59 0.99 -6.76
N SER A 752 -18.00 1.06 -5.57
CA SER A 752 -17.83 -0.11 -4.70
C SER A 752 -19.06 -0.28 -3.81
N VAL A 753 -19.66 -1.46 -3.80
CA VAL A 753 -20.81 -1.82 -2.98
C VAL A 753 -20.47 -3.01 -2.10
N TYR A 754 -20.94 -3.01 -0.85
CA TYR A 754 -20.76 -4.12 0.06
C TYR A 754 -21.54 -5.35 -0.39
N ARG A 755 -21.11 -6.54 0.01
CA ARG A 755 -21.76 -7.81 -0.35
C ARG A 755 -23.25 -7.83 -0.05
N TYR A 756 -23.70 -7.38 1.13
CA TYR A 756 -25.12 -7.31 1.48
C TYR A 756 -25.92 -6.36 0.56
N GLN A 757 -25.28 -5.30 0.05
CA GLN A 757 -25.89 -4.37 -0.92
C GLN A 757 -26.01 -5.04 -2.28
N LEU A 758 -24.98 -5.78 -2.71
CA LEU A 758 -25.00 -6.53 -3.96
C LEU A 758 -26.11 -7.60 -3.94
N GLU A 759 -26.17 -8.41 -2.89
CA GLU A 759 -27.23 -9.43 -2.69
C GLU A 759 -28.64 -8.81 -2.74
N ARG A 760 -28.80 -7.63 -2.13
CA ARG A 760 -30.06 -6.90 -2.21
C ARG A 760 -30.38 -6.41 -3.63
N LEU A 761 -29.41 -5.84 -4.34
CA LEU A 761 -29.57 -5.41 -5.73
C LEU A 761 -29.89 -6.58 -6.66
N GLU A 762 -29.24 -7.72 -6.49
CA GLU A 762 -29.52 -8.95 -7.23
C GLU A 762 -30.95 -9.43 -6.98
N SER A 763 -31.41 -9.42 -5.72
CA SER A 763 -32.80 -9.77 -5.36
C SER A 763 -33.85 -8.85 -6.00
N LEU A 764 -33.47 -7.60 -6.31
CA LEU A 764 -34.31 -6.60 -7.00
C LEU A 764 -34.17 -6.65 -8.54
N GLY A 765 -33.30 -7.56 -9.08
CA GLY A 765 -33.02 -7.59 -10.51
C GLY A 765 -32.29 -6.33 -11.03
N ALA A 766 -31.65 -5.59 -10.16
CA ALA A 766 -30.98 -4.33 -10.46
C ALA A 766 -29.53 -4.48 -10.94
N VAL A 767 -29.00 -5.70 -10.98
CA VAL A 767 -27.63 -6.00 -11.43
C VAL A 767 -27.69 -6.96 -12.62
N THR A 768 -26.94 -6.63 -13.66
CA THR A 768 -26.68 -7.53 -14.79
C THR A 768 -25.24 -8.01 -14.70
N SER A 769 -25.06 -9.32 -14.65
CA SER A 769 -23.73 -9.96 -14.66
C SER A 769 -23.32 -10.32 -16.09
N LEU A 770 -22.11 -9.93 -16.50
CA LEU A 770 -21.54 -10.26 -17.81
C LEU A 770 -20.22 -11.04 -17.63
N PHE A 771 -19.89 -11.86 -18.62
CA PHE A 771 -18.62 -12.64 -18.68
C PHE A 771 -18.43 -13.51 -17.42
N ASP A 772 -19.42 -14.34 -17.11
CA ASP A 772 -19.42 -15.28 -15.95
C ASP A 772 -19.14 -14.60 -14.58
N GLY A 773 -19.69 -13.40 -14.40
CA GLY A 773 -19.54 -12.67 -13.14
C GLY A 773 -18.35 -11.69 -13.12
N GLY A 774 -17.55 -11.61 -14.19
CA GLY A 774 -16.39 -10.74 -14.25
C GLY A 774 -16.72 -9.24 -14.28
N ILE A 775 -17.93 -8.87 -14.77
CA ILE A 775 -18.39 -7.47 -14.86
C ILE A 775 -19.82 -7.37 -14.37
N LEU A 776 -20.06 -6.48 -13.42
CA LEU A 776 -21.39 -6.21 -12.86
C LEU A 776 -21.86 -4.83 -13.30
N LEU A 777 -23.04 -4.76 -13.90
CA LEU A 777 -23.66 -3.54 -14.38
C LEU A 777 -24.84 -3.15 -13.49
N LEU A 778 -24.91 -1.89 -13.05
CA LEU A 778 -26.01 -1.35 -12.27
C LEU A 778 -27.12 -0.81 -13.21
N SER A 779 -28.39 -1.04 -12.88
CA SER A 779 -29.54 -0.46 -13.59
C SER A 779 -29.72 1.02 -13.28
N ASP A 780 -30.35 1.77 -14.20
CA ASP A 780 -30.49 3.24 -14.13
C ASP A 780 -31.14 3.73 -12.82
N GLY A 781 -32.20 3.11 -12.34
CA GLY A 781 -32.99 3.58 -11.19
C GLY A 781 -32.23 3.59 -9.83
N PHE A 782 -31.02 3.06 -9.78
CA PHE A 782 -30.21 2.97 -8.55
C PHE A 782 -29.01 3.92 -8.53
N TYR A 783 -28.93 4.84 -9.46
CA TYR A 783 -27.88 5.85 -9.52
C TYR A 783 -28.46 7.23 -9.80
N ASN A 784 -28.30 8.13 -8.82
CA ASN A 784 -28.80 9.51 -8.89
C ASN A 784 -27.69 10.44 -9.40
N GLU A 785 -28.05 11.40 -10.28
CA GLU A 785 -27.10 12.37 -10.86
C GLU A 785 -26.53 13.38 -9.86
N HIS A 786 -27.09 13.47 -8.65
CA HIS A 786 -26.62 14.40 -7.61
C HIS A 786 -25.94 13.67 -6.44
N THR A 787 -26.48 12.52 -6.01
CA THR A 787 -26.02 11.83 -4.80
C THR A 787 -25.30 10.50 -5.07
N GLY A 788 -25.33 10.00 -6.32
CA GLY A 788 -24.69 8.75 -6.70
C GLY A 788 -25.55 7.53 -6.39
N PHE A 789 -24.92 6.42 -6.04
CA PHE A 789 -25.55 5.13 -5.76
C PHE A 789 -26.41 5.15 -4.48
N SER A 790 -27.63 4.61 -4.56
CA SER A 790 -28.53 4.42 -3.43
C SER A 790 -29.38 3.17 -3.62
N LEU A 791 -29.56 2.38 -2.55
CA LEU A 791 -30.50 1.25 -2.53
C LEU A 791 -31.97 1.69 -2.47
N GLU A 792 -32.25 2.91 -2.03
CA GLU A 792 -33.60 3.45 -1.82
C GLU A 792 -34.16 4.11 -3.09
N ALA A 793 -33.29 4.53 -4.02
CA ALA A 793 -33.69 5.21 -5.25
C ALA A 793 -34.56 4.33 -6.16
N GLY A 794 -34.22 3.05 -6.29
CA GLY A 794 -34.98 2.11 -7.13
C GLY A 794 -36.34 1.70 -6.58
N THR A 795 -36.60 1.90 -5.29
CA THR A 795 -37.90 1.57 -4.69
C THR A 795 -38.93 2.67 -4.89
N ARG A 796 -38.55 3.92 -5.15
CA ARG A 796 -39.47 5.01 -5.44
C ARG A 796 -40.03 4.93 -6.86
N ASP A 797 -39.22 4.54 -7.85
CA ASP A 797 -39.66 4.43 -9.25
C ASP A 797 -40.60 3.24 -9.51
N PHE A 798 -40.56 2.19 -8.67
CA PHE A 798 -41.47 1.03 -8.77
C PHE A 798 -42.81 1.21 -8.06
N GLN A 799 -43.02 2.28 -7.30
CA GLN A 799 -44.28 2.59 -6.63
C GLN A 799 -45.19 3.53 -7.47
N GLU A 800 -44.67 4.12 -8.56
CA GLU A 800 -45.41 5.02 -9.46
C GLU A 800 -45.84 4.35 -10.78
N VAL A 801 -45.61 3.02 -10.95
CA VAL A 801 -46.18 2.22 -12.04
C VAL A 801 -47.12 1.18 -11.45
#